data_b7ce794dbc98522c8ae1b453d09e80d8
#
_entry.id   b7ce794dbc98522c8ae1b453d09e80d8
#
_cell.length_a   1.000
_cell.length_b   1.000
_cell.length_c   1.000
_cell.angle_alpha   90.00
_cell.angle_beta   90.00
_cell.angle_gamma   90.00
#
_symmetry.space_group_name_H-M   'P 1'
#
loop_
_entity.id
_entity.type
_entity.pdbx_description
1 polymer ?
#
loop_
_entity_poly.entity_id
_entity_poly.type
_entity_poly.pdbx_seq_one_letter_code
_entity_poly.pdbx_strand_id
1 'polypeptide(L)'
;MVQLVKLNKEKHKYVVGIDFGHGETSAAICELEWDKSAGTSEQKIRDIDMDRNAKKKVIVSAICKTPNGRYHIGNEAFEPDNLIEGTQLSVCFKQAPHQIDGEKEQLMIAYMRTVYERIRNYEENLKDDNHIVYIARPSGWVKEETKELYRQMALKAGIPLGGLTSESRAAIFYALSPNVGFAKEVSQGAIVFDLGSSTLDFTYLKDNNESPIDYGYNLGASAIEQTIYEKLIYPTEGVDEFVANYPQYVDALRFQARLIKEEAYSKDPETRTLVKFSLDKVMSEECEDYEKYEDVDVKIKFKNVNELNELIENRSTYISRMKESMIDYRDNHICGKKVHGVFLTGGASRMNFIIPLITEVFNLSETQVKIDGDNPSLTISRGIASLGVADAITDVLVTELEKKIPLLVDTSELQKRLIVKLSDEISSSSWRTVENACLSFKTSQLDINLGMKDLESKIRIYMDKYKEYELPRVISNVFNEFLKNESDNVRIELNKIISYYAPGREIKNIATTKISGSSAINNELNKMAENIAEICAKNTTSTISKVLWAALGIFLWGAFAIIYYAIKGVVNLFRSEETKRKELCKKIEDEKYVIKSNILNELINQLTLNTEFKSVVSSNMKDYFNKLVKENIKQVRIPIE
;
A
#
# COMPACT_ATOMS: atom_id res chain seq x y z
N MET A 1 13.99 -12.22 -12.15
CA MET A 1 12.96 -11.15 -12.10
C MET A 1 12.92 -10.46 -13.46
N VAL A 2 11.75 -10.43 -14.04
CA VAL A 2 11.51 -9.75 -15.33
C VAL A 2 11.56 -8.24 -15.11
N GLN A 3 12.16 -7.51 -16.04
CA GLN A 3 12.25 -6.06 -15.95
C GLN A 3 10.95 -5.44 -16.45
N LEU A 4 10.14 -4.91 -15.56
CA LEU A 4 8.97 -4.09 -15.89
C LEU A 4 9.38 -2.81 -16.60
N VAL A 5 8.49 -2.28 -17.43
CA VAL A 5 8.72 -0.99 -18.10
C VAL A 5 8.71 0.11 -17.03
N LYS A 6 9.81 0.86 -16.96
CA LYS A 6 9.87 2.01 -16.06
C LYS A 6 9.13 3.19 -16.67
N LEU A 7 8.35 3.83 -15.82
CA LEU A 7 7.63 5.02 -16.21
C LEU A 7 8.60 6.15 -16.57
N ASN A 8 8.31 6.84 -17.67
CA ASN A 8 9.11 7.95 -18.18
C ASN A 8 8.18 9.13 -18.50
N LYS A 9 8.35 10.24 -17.78
CA LYS A 9 7.53 11.46 -17.91
C LYS A 9 7.56 12.06 -19.33
N GLU A 10 8.69 11.96 -20.03
CA GLU A 10 8.84 12.52 -21.37
C GLU A 10 8.17 11.65 -22.44
N LYS A 11 8.10 10.33 -22.19
CA LYS A 11 7.58 9.35 -23.15
C LYS A 11 6.12 9.01 -22.90
N HIS A 12 5.74 8.68 -21.66
CA HIS A 12 4.43 8.12 -21.35
C HIS A 12 3.40 9.22 -21.08
N LYS A 13 2.32 9.20 -21.85
CA LYS A 13 1.18 10.12 -21.74
C LYS A 13 -0.09 9.44 -21.22
N TYR A 14 -0.15 8.11 -21.35
CA TYR A 14 -1.34 7.35 -21.01
C TYR A 14 -1.00 6.14 -20.14
N VAL A 15 -1.93 5.81 -19.26
CA VAL A 15 -2.00 4.53 -18.56
C VAL A 15 -3.18 3.75 -19.13
N VAL A 16 -2.94 2.49 -19.45
CA VAL A 16 -3.98 1.54 -19.85
C VAL A 16 -4.10 0.48 -18.76
N GLY A 17 -5.29 0.31 -18.24
CA GLY A 17 -5.64 -0.79 -17.34
C GLY A 17 -6.37 -1.88 -18.12
N ILE A 18 -5.85 -3.11 -18.14
CA ILE A 18 -6.50 -4.24 -18.79
C ILE A 18 -6.85 -5.30 -17.75
N ASP A 19 -8.12 -5.65 -17.70
CA ASP A 19 -8.61 -6.79 -16.94
C ASP A 19 -8.80 -7.98 -17.89
N PHE A 20 -7.89 -8.92 -17.84
CA PHE A 20 -8.01 -10.22 -18.52
C PHE A 20 -8.81 -11.17 -17.62
N GLY A 21 -10.12 -10.98 -17.54
CA GLY A 21 -10.97 -11.84 -16.73
C GLY A 21 -11.15 -13.26 -17.32
N HIS A 22 -11.61 -14.22 -16.51
CA HIS A 22 -11.86 -15.59 -16.96
C HIS A 22 -13.02 -15.66 -17.95
N GLY A 23 -14.10 -14.92 -17.71
CA GLY A 23 -15.28 -14.90 -18.60
C GLY A 23 -15.36 -13.69 -19.51
N GLU A 24 -14.78 -12.57 -19.08
CA GLU A 24 -14.83 -11.28 -19.79
C GLU A 24 -13.50 -10.54 -19.72
N THR A 25 -13.21 -9.77 -20.75
CA THR A 25 -12.05 -8.87 -20.79
C THR A 25 -12.52 -7.45 -21.05
N SER A 26 -12.00 -6.52 -20.27
CA SER A 26 -12.27 -5.09 -20.40
C SER A 26 -10.98 -4.27 -20.30
N ALA A 27 -11.01 -3.03 -20.81
CA ALA A 27 -9.90 -2.11 -20.70
C ALA A 27 -10.38 -0.67 -20.47
N ALA A 28 -9.56 0.07 -19.74
CA ALA A 28 -9.76 1.50 -19.50
C ALA A 28 -8.45 2.25 -19.74
N ILE A 29 -8.57 3.52 -20.15
CA ILE A 29 -7.44 4.41 -20.40
C ILE A 29 -7.59 5.68 -19.56
N CYS A 30 -6.48 6.16 -19.03
CA CYS A 30 -6.38 7.43 -18.34
C CYS A 30 -5.20 8.23 -18.85
N GLU A 31 -5.38 9.54 -19.04
CA GLU A 31 -4.30 10.45 -19.41
C GLU A 31 -3.46 10.81 -18.18
N LEU A 32 -2.12 10.83 -18.34
CA LEU A 32 -1.17 11.25 -17.32
C LEU A 32 -0.99 12.76 -17.37
N GLU A 33 -1.56 13.46 -16.42
CA GLU A 33 -1.37 14.90 -16.23
C GLU A 33 -0.20 15.14 -15.27
N TRP A 34 1.03 15.10 -15.79
CA TRP A 34 2.26 15.17 -15.00
C TRP A 34 2.46 16.45 -14.18
N ASP A 35 1.85 17.56 -14.61
CA ASP A 35 2.05 18.88 -14.01
C ASP A 35 0.92 19.26 -13.03
N LYS A 36 -0.08 18.42 -12.89
CA LYS A 36 -1.17 18.63 -11.93
C LYS A 36 -0.98 17.79 -10.69
N SER A 37 -1.30 18.38 -9.53
CA SER A 37 -1.42 17.62 -8.29
C SER A 37 -2.52 16.58 -8.43
N ALA A 38 -2.26 15.35 -8.02
CA ALA A 38 -3.19 14.23 -8.13
C ALA A 38 -4.54 14.44 -7.42
N GLY A 39 -4.69 15.52 -6.67
CA GLY A 39 -5.88 15.79 -5.87
C GLY A 39 -6.86 16.81 -6.44
N THR A 40 -6.51 17.48 -7.53
CA THR A 40 -7.37 18.53 -8.10
C THR A 40 -7.92 18.20 -9.47
N SER A 41 -7.40 17.18 -10.16
CA SER A 41 -7.99 16.72 -11.42
C SER A 41 -8.80 15.46 -11.17
N GLU A 42 -10.09 15.49 -11.50
CA GLU A 42 -10.85 14.27 -11.76
C GLU A 42 -10.04 13.44 -12.75
N GLN A 43 -9.59 12.26 -12.34
CA GLN A 43 -8.95 11.33 -13.26
C GLN A 43 -9.98 11.01 -14.34
N LYS A 44 -9.75 11.48 -15.54
CA LYS A 44 -10.63 11.21 -16.70
C LYS A 44 -10.36 9.79 -17.17
N ILE A 45 -10.94 8.83 -16.45
CA ILE A 45 -10.92 7.43 -16.86
C ILE A 45 -11.95 7.26 -17.95
N ARG A 46 -11.54 6.69 -19.05
CA ARG A 46 -12.40 6.37 -20.18
C ARG A 46 -12.31 4.88 -20.49
N ASP A 47 -13.47 4.24 -20.61
CA ASP A 47 -13.53 2.84 -21.04
C ASP A 47 -13.19 2.73 -22.53
N ILE A 48 -12.43 1.70 -22.88
CA ILE A 48 -12.06 1.40 -24.25
C ILE A 48 -13.17 0.58 -24.92
N ASP A 49 -13.54 0.91 -26.14
CA ASP A 49 -14.43 0.09 -26.96
C ASP A 49 -13.70 -1.19 -27.35
N MET A 50 -14.05 -2.31 -26.76
CA MET A 50 -13.45 -3.61 -27.05
C MET A 50 -14.04 -4.29 -28.29
N ASP A 51 -15.28 -3.94 -28.64
CA ASP A 51 -15.97 -4.33 -29.88
C ASP A 51 -16.67 -3.10 -30.46
N ARG A 52 -16.06 -2.50 -31.50
CA ARG A 52 -16.58 -1.28 -32.14
C ARG A 52 -17.87 -1.52 -32.92
N ASN A 53 -18.02 -2.69 -33.52
CA ASN A 53 -19.19 -3.02 -34.31
C ASN A 53 -20.43 -3.11 -33.42
N ALA A 54 -20.28 -3.80 -32.29
CA ALA A 54 -21.35 -3.93 -31.30
C ALA A 54 -21.38 -2.78 -30.27
N LYS A 55 -20.44 -1.82 -30.32
CA LYS A 55 -20.23 -0.74 -29.33
C LYS A 55 -20.14 -1.25 -27.90
N LYS A 56 -19.50 -2.41 -27.71
CA LYS A 56 -19.34 -3.04 -26.41
C LYS A 56 -18.00 -2.67 -25.78
N LYS A 57 -18.02 -2.34 -24.50
CA LYS A 57 -16.86 -2.06 -23.67
C LYS A 57 -16.18 -3.32 -23.10
N VAL A 58 -16.87 -4.44 -23.21
CA VAL A 58 -16.46 -5.73 -22.68
C VAL A 58 -16.60 -6.77 -23.79
N ILE A 59 -15.61 -7.66 -23.89
CA ILE A 59 -15.67 -8.83 -24.78
C ILE A 59 -15.58 -10.12 -23.97
N VAL A 60 -16.18 -11.18 -24.49
CA VAL A 60 -16.03 -12.51 -23.91
C VAL A 60 -14.58 -12.95 -23.97
N SER A 61 -14.06 -13.55 -22.91
CA SER A 61 -12.72 -14.14 -22.89
C SER A 61 -12.74 -15.47 -23.64
N ALA A 62 -12.79 -15.37 -24.98
CA ALA A 62 -12.78 -16.48 -25.91
C ALA A 62 -11.71 -16.22 -26.98
N ILE A 63 -11.08 -17.29 -27.43
CA ILE A 63 -10.14 -17.27 -28.54
C ILE A 63 -10.38 -18.45 -29.45
N CYS A 64 -10.41 -18.18 -30.74
CA CYS A 64 -10.50 -19.19 -31.79
C CYS A 64 -9.23 -19.08 -32.64
N LYS A 65 -8.58 -20.23 -32.90
CA LYS A 65 -7.48 -20.36 -33.82
C LYS A 65 -7.94 -21.16 -35.04
N THR A 66 -8.04 -20.49 -36.16
CA THR A 66 -8.43 -21.13 -37.42
C THR A 66 -7.27 -21.94 -38.04
N PRO A 67 -7.52 -22.90 -38.92
CA PRO A 67 -6.48 -23.72 -39.55
C PRO A 67 -5.40 -22.92 -40.31
N ASN A 68 -5.74 -21.74 -40.83
CA ASN A 68 -4.80 -20.83 -41.45
C ASN A 68 -3.91 -20.05 -40.45
N GLY A 69 -4.05 -20.33 -39.15
CA GLY A 69 -3.25 -19.73 -38.07
C GLY A 69 -3.72 -18.36 -37.59
N ARG A 70 -4.87 -17.86 -38.05
CA ARG A 70 -5.45 -16.60 -37.54
C ARG A 70 -6.13 -16.80 -36.20
N TYR A 71 -6.08 -15.74 -35.37
CA TYR A 71 -6.74 -15.69 -34.08
C TYR A 71 -7.92 -14.73 -34.14
N HIS A 72 -9.08 -15.17 -33.66
CA HIS A 72 -10.27 -14.34 -33.44
C HIS A 72 -10.60 -14.37 -31.95
N ILE A 73 -11.01 -13.24 -31.38
CA ILE A 73 -11.31 -13.09 -29.95
C ILE A 73 -12.68 -12.48 -29.71
N GLY A 74 -13.21 -12.70 -28.51
CA GLY A 74 -14.52 -12.19 -28.14
C GLY A 74 -15.63 -12.86 -28.93
N ASN A 75 -16.66 -12.12 -29.34
CA ASN A 75 -17.76 -12.65 -30.10
C ASN A 75 -17.35 -13.20 -31.48
N GLU A 76 -16.35 -12.61 -32.10
CA GLU A 76 -15.82 -13.09 -33.40
C GLU A 76 -15.32 -14.55 -33.31
N ALA A 77 -14.88 -15.00 -32.14
CA ALA A 77 -14.46 -16.39 -31.94
C ALA A 77 -15.60 -17.41 -32.10
N PHE A 78 -16.86 -16.97 -32.00
CA PHE A 78 -18.06 -17.80 -32.11
C PHE A 78 -18.79 -17.61 -33.42
N GLU A 79 -18.29 -16.79 -34.32
CA GLU A 79 -18.91 -16.64 -35.65
C GLU A 79 -18.76 -17.96 -36.42
N PRO A 80 -19.87 -18.48 -36.99
CA PRO A 80 -19.87 -19.76 -37.71
C PRO A 80 -18.75 -19.86 -38.78
N ASP A 81 -18.49 -18.78 -39.51
CA ASP A 81 -17.44 -18.73 -40.52
C ASP A 81 -16.03 -18.95 -39.96
N ASN A 82 -15.83 -18.74 -38.66
CA ASN A 82 -14.56 -19.00 -37.98
C ASN A 82 -14.50 -20.40 -37.33
N LEU A 83 -15.60 -21.10 -37.25
CA LEU A 83 -15.73 -22.42 -36.61
C LEU A 83 -15.70 -23.55 -37.65
N ILE A 84 -14.84 -23.46 -38.65
CA ILE A 84 -14.63 -24.47 -39.69
C ILE A 84 -13.86 -25.67 -39.13
N GLU A 85 -13.80 -26.73 -39.92
CA GLU A 85 -13.07 -27.95 -39.55
C GLU A 85 -11.61 -27.67 -39.22
N GLY A 86 -11.10 -28.22 -38.12
CA GLY A 86 -9.73 -27.99 -37.62
C GLY A 86 -9.55 -26.72 -36.80
N THR A 87 -10.59 -25.94 -36.60
CA THR A 87 -10.56 -24.78 -35.71
C THR A 87 -10.47 -25.20 -34.23
N GLN A 88 -9.66 -24.51 -33.48
CA GLN A 88 -9.52 -24.66 -32.04
C GLN A 88 -10.18 -23.48 -31.33
N LEU A 89 -11.40 -23.70 -30.81
CA LEU A 89 -12.09 -22.73 -29.95
C LEU A 89 -11.75 -23.01 -28.50
N SER A 90 -11.49 -21.96 -27.71
CA SER A 90 -11.26 -22.06 -26.26
C SER A 90 -11.96 -20.93 -25.55
N VAL A 91 -12.71 -21.29 -24.53
CA VAL A 91 -13.38 -20.35 -23.60
C VAL A 91 -12.94 -20.67 -22.17
N CYS A 92 -13.08 -19.72 -21.27
CA CYS A 92 -12.79 -19.92 -19.85
C CYS A 92 -11.39 -20.54 -19.60
N PHE A 93 -10.41 -20.15 -20.40
CA PHE A 93 -9.07 -20.76 -20.43
C PHE A 93 -8.07 -20.11 -19.46
N LYS A 94 -8.40 -18.97 -18.83
CA LYS A 94 -7.53 -18.31 -17.85
C LYS A 94 -7.37 -19.20 -16.61
N GLN A 95 -6.20 -19.75 -16.43
CA GLN A 95 -5.82 -20.58 -15.29
C GLN A 95 -4.51 -20.06 -14.67
N ALA A 96 -4.22 -20.48 -13.42
CA ALA A 96 -2.98 -20.08 -12.76
C ALA A 96 -1.75 -20.56 -13.56
N PRO A 97 -0.83 -19.69 -13.95
CA PRO A 97 0.30 -20.01 -14.85
C PRO A 97 1.14 -21.23 -14.44
N HIS A 98 1.25 -21.52 -13.15
CA HIS A 98 1.99 -22.69 -12.66
C HIS A 98 1.23 -24.01 -12.77
N GLN A 99 -0.03 -24.00 -13.24
CA GLN A 99 -0.92 -25.17 -13.37
C GLN A 99 -1.24 -25.51 -14.83
N ILE A 100 -0.76 -24.71 -15.77
CA ILE A 100 -1.03 -24.90 -17.19
C ILE A 100 0.18 -25.50 -17.91
N ASP A 101 -0.10 -26.26 -18.96
CA ASP A 101 0.92 -26.76 -19.90
C ASP A 101 1.35 -25.70 -20.93
N GLY A 102 2.37 -26.01 -21.71
CA GLY A 102 2.92 -25.07 -22.70
C GLY A 102 1.93 -24.66 -23.79
N GLU A 103 0.97 -25.49 -24.16
CA GLU A 103 -0.03 -25.17 -25.18
C GLU A 103 -1.03 -24.14 -24.64
N LYS A 104 -1.52 -24.32 -23.42
CA LYS A 104 -2.39 -23.34 -22.76
C LYS A 104 -1.66 -22.03 -22.44
N GLU A 105 -0.37 -22.10 -22.08
CA GLU A 105 0.46 -20.90 -21.92
C GLU A 105 0.51 -20.10 -23.23
N GLN A 106 0.77 -20.77 -24.35
CA GLN A 106 0.82 -20.15 -25.67
C GLN A 106 -0.52 -19.52 -26.06
N LEU A 107 -1.63 -20.20 -25.75
CA LEU A 107 -2.98 -19.70 -26.00
C LEU A 107 -3.25 -18.41 -25.19
N MET A 108 -2.92 -18.39 -23.91
CA MET A 108 -3.06 -17.20 -23.07
C MET A 108 -2.21 -16.04 -23.60
N ILE A 109 -0.98 -16.30 -24.01
CA ILE A 109 -0.09 -15.27 -24.60
C ILE A 109 -0.69 -14.76 -25.92
N ALA A 110 -1.20 -15.63 -26.77
CA ALA A 110 -1.86 -15.24 -28.03
C ALA A 110 -3.09 -14.37 -27.77
N TYR A 111 -3.92 -14.75 -26.80
CA TYR A 111 -5.09 -13.96 -26.39
C TYR A 111 -4.67 -12.57 -25.89
N MET A 112 -3.74 -12.49 -24.95
CA MET A 112 -3.23 -11.22 -24.42
C MET A 112 -2.69 -10.32 -25.54
N ARG A 113 -1.94 -10.89 -26.48
CA ARG A 113 -1.41 -10.17 -27.65
C ARG A 113 -2.53 -9.63 -28.52
N THR A 114 -3.49 -10.47 -28.92
CA THR A 114 -4.59 -10.07 -29.80
C THR A 114 -5.47 -9.01 -29.17
N VAL A 115 -5.76 -9.12 -27.86
CA VAL A 115 -6.46 -8.08 -27.09
C VAL A 115 -5.69 -6.76 -27.11
N TYR A 116 -4.39 -6.80 -26.81
CA TYR A 116 -3.56 -5.60 -26.75
C TYR A 116 -3.43 -4.93 -28.13
N GLU A 117 -3.25 -5.72 -29.19
CA GLU A 117 -3.23 -5.23 -30.59
C GLU A 117 -4.58 -4.59 -30.96
N ARG A 118 -5.71 -5.19 -30.56
CA ARG A 118 -7.04 -4.63 -30.77
C ARG A 118 -7.19 -3.28 -30.07
N ILE A 119 -6.75 -3.16 -28.80
CA ILE A 119 -6.76 -1.91 -28.05
C ILE A 119 -5.95 -0.83 -28.80
N ARG A 120 -4.72 -1.15 -29.23
CA ARG A 120 -3.88 -0.22 -29.99
C ARG A 120 -4.49 0.21 -31.32
N ASN A 121 -5.15 -0.70 -32.01
CA ASN A 121 -5.83 -0.41 -33.28
C ASN A 121 -7.06 0.48 -33.09
N TYR A 122 -7.74 0.33 -31.96
CA TYR A 122 -8.95 1.10 -31.67
C TYR A 122 -8.66 2.46 -31.03
N GLU A 123 -7.55 2.60 -30.32
CA GLU A 123 -7.13 3.83 -29.65
C GLU A 123 -5.99 4.51 -30.39
N GLU A 124 -6.29 5.50 -31.21
CA GLU A 124 -5.29 6.22 -32.02
C GLU A 124 -4.17 6.84 -31.16
N ASN A 125 -4.52 7.29 -29.97
CA ASN A 125 -3.60 7.88 -29.03
C ASN A 125 -2.50 6.92 -28.52
N LEU A 126 -2.66 5.61 -28.71
CA LEU A 126 -1.71 4.59 -28.24
C LEU A 126 -0.75 4.09 -29.33
N LYS A 127 -0.84 4.60 -30.56
CA LYS A 127 -0.01 4.14 -31.70
C LYS A 127 1.47 4.46 -31.53
N ASP A 128 1.81 5.54 -30.81
CA ASP A 128 3.18 6.06 -30.67
C ASP A 128 3.98 5.45 -29.52
N ASP A 129 3.57 4.31 -28.97
CA ASP A 129 4.20 3.68 -27.79
C ASP A 129 4.40 4.63 -26.59
N ASN A 130 3.49 5.58 -26.45
CA ASN A 130 3.50 6.63 -25.45
C ASN A 130 2.68 6.27 -24.18
N HIS A 131 2.46 5.00 -23.97
CA HIS A 131 1.64 4.48 -22.88
C HIS A 131 2.34 3.36 -22.13
N ILE A 132 1.82 3.10 -20.95
CA ILE A 132 2.22 2.00 -20.09
C ILE A 132 0.97 1.22 -19.68
N VAL A 133 1.10 -0.09 -19.57
CA VAL A 133 -0.01 -0.98 -19.30
C VAL A 133 0.10 -1.56 -17.90
N TYR A 134 -1.00 -1.57 -17.17
CA TYR A 134 -1.15 -2.30 -15.90
C TYR A 134 -2.20 -3.39 -16.10
N ILE A 135 -2.03 -4.53 -15.44
CA ILE A 135 -2.97 -5.65 -15.51
C ILE A 135 -3.33 -6.15 -14.11
N ALA A 136 -4.47 -6.84 -14.00
CA ALA A 136 -4.86 -7.48 -12.76
C ALA A 136 -4.70 -9.01 -12.84
N ARG A 137 -4.49 -9.60 -11.66
CA ARG A 137 -4.52 -11.04 -11.43
C ARG A 137 -5.61 -11.40 -10.43
N PRO A 138 -6.16 -12.61 -10.47
CA PRO A 138 -7.03 -13.11 -9.41
C PRO A 138 -6.39 -12.99 -8.03
N SER A 139 -7.17 -12.61 -7.03
CA SER A 139 -6.68 -12.40 -5.66
C SER A 139 -6.08 -13.66 -5.05
N GLY A 140 -6.58 -14.84 -5.43
CA GLY A 140 -6.05 -16.14 -5.01
C GLY A 140 -4.66 -16.51 -5.56
N TRP A 141 -4.12 -15.79 -6.56
CA TRP A 141 -2.78 -16.07 -7.11
C TRP A 141 -1.69 -15.39 -6.27
N VAL A 142 -1.52 -15.87 -5.04
CA VAL A 142 -0.62 -15.24 -4.05
C VAL A 142 0.85 -15.62 -4.18
N LYS A 143 1.16 -16.78 -4.82
CA LYS A 143 2.54 -17.27 -4.97
C LYS A 143 3.33 -16.37 -5.92
N GLU A 144 4.54 -15.97 -5.50
CA GLU A 144 5.40 -15.08 -6.31
C GLU A 144 5.80 -15.73 -7.65
N GLU A 145 5.99 -17.04 -7.68
CA GLU A 145 6.22 -17.79 -8.92
C GLU A 145 5.07 -17.60 -9.93
N THR A 146 3.82 -17.72 -9.47
CA THR A 146 2.63 -17.52 -10.32
C THR A 146 2.56 -16.10 -10.88
N LYS A 147 2.86 -15.11 -10.05
CA LYS A 147 2.88 -13.69 -10.45
C LYS A 147 3.98 -13.44 -11.49
N GLU A 148 5.17 -13.98 -11.27
CA GLU A 148 6.29 -13.81 -12.17
C GLU A 148 6.03 -14.45 -13.53
N LEU A 149 5.46 -15.66 -13.58
CA LEU A 149 5.04 -16.32 -14.81
C LEU A 149 3.99 -15.48 -15.55
N TYR A 150 3.01 -14.93 -14.84
CA TYR A 150 1.97 -14.09 -15.46
C TYR A 150 2.53 -12.79 -16.04
N ARG A 151 3.49 -12.14 -15.36
CA ARG A 151 4.23 -10.98 -15.90
C ARG A 151 4.99 -11.36 -17.17
N GLN A 152 5.66 -12.53 -17.18
CA GLN A 152 6.37 -13.05 -18.36
C GLN A 152 5.45 -13.28 -19.54
N MET A 153 4.25 -13.84 -19.32
CA MET A 153 3.25 -14.03 -20.37
C MET A 153 2.82 -12.70 -20.99
N ALA A 154 2.53 -11.69 -20.17
CA ALA A 154 2.16 -10.36 -20.65
C ALA A 154 3.30 -9.72 -21.49
N LEU A 155 4.55 -9.85 -21.06
CA LEU A 155 5.70 -9.33 -21.81
C LEU A 155 5.94 -10.11 -23.10
N LYS A 156 5.79 -11.45 -23.09
CA LYS A 156 5.84 -12.29 -24.32
C LYS A 156 4.72 -11.92 -25.30
N ALA A 157 3.59 -11.42 -24.81
CA ALA A 157 2.50 -10.88 -25.61
C ALA A 157 2.82 -9.50 -26.22
N GLY A 158 3.94 -8.88 -25.88
CA GLY A 158 4.35 -7.56 -26.38
C GLY A 158 3.73 -6.40 -25.60
N ILE A 159 3.17 -6.64 -24.43
CA ILE A 159 2.55 -5.62 -23.58
C ILE A 159 3.64 -4.82 -22.85
N PRO A 160 3.66 -3.47 -22.93
CA PRO A 160 4.58 -2.62 -22.17
C PRO A 160 4.16 -2.56 -20.70
N LEU A 161 4.39 -3.66 -19.97
CA LEU A 161 3.90 -3.87 -18.62
C LEU A 161 4.62 -3.00 -17.60
N GLY A 162 3.88 -2.10 -16.94
CA GLY A 162 4.33 -1.24 -15.85
C GLY A 162 4.14 -1.86 -14.48
N GLY A 163 3.10 -2.69 -14.32
CA GLY A 163 2.83 -3.33 -13.05
C GLY A 163 1.68 -4.32 -13.08
N LEU A 164 1.64 -5.13 -12.02
CA LEU A 164 0.62 -6.13 -11.73
C LEU A 164 -0.07 -5.78 -10.40
N THR A 165 -1.39 -5.94 -10.33
CA THR A 165 -2.16 -5.79 -9.09
C THR A 165 -3.17 -6.94 -8.93
N SER A 166 -3.78 -7.09 -7.75
CA SER A 166 -4.92 -8.00 -7.61
C SER A 166 -6.23 -7.34 -8.06
N GLU A 167 -7.16 -8.15 -8.59
CA GLU A 167 -8.50 -7.71 -8.99
C GLU A 167 -9.21 -6.99 -7.85
N SER A 168 -9.18 -7.53 -6.64
CA SER A 168 -9.78 -6.92 -5.47
C SER A 168 -9.17 -5.56 -5.09
N ARG A 169 -7.85 -5.40 -5.21
CA ARG A 169 -7.20 -4.09 -4.96
C ARG A 169 -7.59 -3.05 -5.99
N ALA A 170 -7.67 -3.44 -7.26
CA ALA A 170 -8.15 -2.55 -8.31
C ALA A 170 -9.58 -2.10 -8.03
N ALA A 171 -10.47 -3.03 -7.66
CA ALA A 171 -11.85 -2.73 -7.30
C ALA A 171 -11.96 -1.79 -6.09
N ILE A 172 -11.19 -2.03 -5.01
CA ILE A 172 -11.12 -1.12 -3.85
C ILE A 172 -10.67 0.27 -4.28
N PHE A 173 -9.61 0.35 -5.09
CA PHE A 173 -9.06 1.63 -5.51
C PHE A 173 -10.08 2.46 -6.29
N TYR A 174 -10.86 1.81 -7.13
CA TYR A 174 -11.96 2.44 -7.84
C TYR A 174 -13.11 2.83 -6.90
N ALA A 175 -13.50 1.96 -5.97
CA ALA A 175 -14.55 2.24 -4.99
C ALA A 175 -14.23 3.47 -4.10
N LEU A 176 -12.95 3.70 -3.80
CA LEU A 176 -12.47 4.86 -3.05
C LEU A 176 -12.43 6.15 -3.89
N SER A 177 -12.62 6.08 -5.20
CA SER A 177 -12.61 7.27 -6.05
C SER A 177 -13.77 8.22 -5.70
N PRO A 178 -13.57 9.53 -5.84
CA PRO A 178 -14.62 10.52 -5.54
C PRO A 178 -15.92 10.26 -6.30
N ASN A 179 -15.83 9.72 -7.51
CA ASN A 179 -16.97 9.46 -8.38
C ASN A 179 -17.87 8.34 -7.85
N VAL A 180 -17.33 7.38 -7.11
CA VAL A 180 -18.07 6.25 -6.52
C VAL A 180 -18.59 6.59 -5.13
N GLY A 181 -17.81 7.34 -4.35
CA GLY A 181 -18.22 7.84 -3.03
C GLY A 181 -18.41 6.76 -1.98
N PHE A 182 -17.59 5.71 -1.96
CA PHE A 182 -17.65 4.60 -1.00
C PHE A 182 -16.58 4.69 0.12
N ALA A 183 -15.85 5.80 0.16
CA ALA A 183 -14.74 5.99 1.10
C ALA A 183 -15.17 5.99 2.58
N LYS A 184 -16.40 6.45 2.87
CA LYS A 184 -16.95 6.49 4.23
C LYS A 184 -17.17 5.07 4.78
N GLU A 185 -17.75 4.18 3.98
CA GLU A 185 -18.02 2.80 4.34
C GLU A 185 -16.69 2.05 4.55
N VAL A 186 -15.71 2.26 3.66
CA VAL A 186 -14.36 1.68 3.80
C VAL A 186 -13.69 2.13 5.11
N SER A 187 -13.79 3.41 5.48
CA SER A 187 -13.19 3.89 6.74
C SER A 187 -13.77 3.22 8.00
N GLN A 188 -14.99 2.72 7.92
CA GLN A 188 -15.69 2.04 9.01
C GLN A 188 -15.58 0.51 8.97
N GLY A 189 -15.22 -0.04 7.82
CA GLY A 189 -15.09 -1.45 7.52
C GLY A 189 -16.07 -1.89 6.44
N ALA A 190 -15.58 -2.19 5.25
CA ALA A 190 -16.38 -2.56 4.09
C ALA A 190 -15.83 -3.81 3.39
N ILE A 191 -16.70 -4.46 2.63
CA ILE A 191 -16.33 -5.59 1.78
C ILE A 191 -16.43 -5.17 0.32
N VAL A 192 -15.44 -5.52 -0.49
CA VAL A 192 -15.57 -5.65 -1.93
C VAL A 192 -15.94 -7.09 -2.22
N PHE A 193 -17.04 -7.27 -2.92
CA PHE A 193 -17.59 -8.56 -3.35
C PHE A 193 -17.48 -8.62 -4.87
N ASP A 194 -16.60 -9.47 -5.34
CA ASP A 194 -16.38 -9.66 -6.77
C ASP A 194 -16.90 -11.03 -7.22
N LEU A 195 -17.94 -11.01 -8.05
CA LEU A 195 -18.49 -12.24 -8.63
C LEU A 195 -18.13 -12.32 -10.10
N GLY A 196 -17.05 -13.03 -10.35
CA GLY A 196 -16.57 -13.34 -11.69
C GLY A 196 -17.23 -14.60 -12.31
N SER A 197 -16.70 -14.99 -13.46
CA SER A 197 -17.15 -16.23 -14.14
C SER A 197 -16.67 -17.49 -13.41
N SER A 198 -15.43 -17.51 -12.87
CA SER A 198 -14.86 -18.70 -12.22
C SER A 198 -14.84 -18.65 -10.70
N THR A 199 -14.76 -17.47 -10.12
CA THR A 199 -14.53 -17.24 -8.70
C THR A 199 -15.53 -16.27 -8.10
N LEU A 200 -15.70 -16.40 -6.79
CA LEU A 200 -16.32 -15.44 -5.90
C LEU A 200 -15.23 -14.97 -4.94
N ASP A 201 -14.84 -13.71 -5.04
CA ASP A 201 -13.76 -13.13 -4.26
C ASP A 201 -14.28 -12.07 -3.29
N PHE A 202 -13.75 -12.09 -2.07
CA PHE A 202 -14.05 -11.14 -1.01
C PHE A 202 -12.79 -10.42 -0.58
N THR A 203 -12.92 -9.12 -0.33
CA THR A 203 -11.88 -8.33 0.30
C THR A 203 -12.48 -7.42 1.36
N TYR A 204 -12.14 -7.65 2.62
CA TYR A 204 -12.51 -6.75 3.71
C TYR A 204 -11.39 -5.73 3.91
N LEU A 205 -11.78 -4.47 3.98
CA LEU A 205 -10.88 -3.35 4.27
C LEU A 205 -11.50 -2.47 5.35
N LYS A 206 -10.69 -2.10 6.33
CA LYS A 206 -11.04 -1.11 7.35
C LYS A 206 -9.87 -0.17 7.54
N ASP A 207 -10.09 1.09 7.18
CA ASP A 207 -9.05 2.12 7.15
C ASP A 207 -7.91 1.80 6.13
N ASN A 208 -7.31 2.83 5.57
CA ASN A 208 -6.20 2.70 4.59
C ASN A 208 -4.89 2.15 5.19
N ASN A 209 -4.86 1.88 6.49
CA ASN A 209 -3.66 1.44 7.22
C ASN A 209 -3.70 -0.04 7.63
N GLU A 210 -4.84 -0.73 7.48
CA GLU A 210 -4.91 -2.17 7.71
C GLU A 210 -4.67 -2.91 6.41
N SER A 211 -3.97 -4.04 6.47
CA SER A 211 -3.86 -4.93 5.31
C SER A 211 -5.22 -5.49 4.97
N PRO A 212 -5.64 -5.46 3.69
CA PRO A 212 -6.89 -6.08 3.28
C PRO A 212 -6.92 -7.57 3.65
N ILE A 213 -8.09 -8.08 3.97
CA ILE A 213 -8.31 -9.52 4.19
C ILE A 213 -8.97 -10.07 2.94
N ASP A 214 -8.15 -10.71 2.11
CA ASP A 214 -8.57 -11.29 0.83
C ASP A 214 -8.86 -12.77 0.99
N TYR A 215 -9.97 -13.25 0.39
CA TYR A 215 -10.27 -14.67 0.26
C TYR A 215 -11.17 -14.94 -0.94
N GLY A 216 -10.93 -16.06 -1.63
CA GLY A 216 -11.68 -16.45 -2.84
C GLY A 216 -12.18 -17.88 -2.80
N TYR A 217 -13.35 -18.09 -3.38
CA TYR A 217 -14.00 -19.40 -3.54
C TYR A 217 -14.11 -19.76 -5.01
N ASN A 218 -13.93 -21.03 -5.35
CA ASN A 218 -14.19 -21.56 -6.70
C ASN A 218 -15.71 -21.71 -6.94
N LEU A 219 -16.40 -20.59 -6.97
CA LEU A 219 -17.84 -20.49 -7.11
C LEU A 219 -18.23 -19.31 -8.00
N GLY A 220 -17.91 -19.39 -9.28
CA GLY A 220 -18.25 -18.35 -10.24
C GLY A 220 -19.55 -18.63 -11.00
N ALA A 221 -19.96 -17.67 -11.80
CA ALA A 221 -21.22 -17.70 -12.54
C ALA A 221 -21.24 -18.73 -13.69
N SER A 222 -20.10 -19.26 -14.12
CA SER A 222 -20.01 -20.34 -15.12
C SER A 222 -20.69 -21.63 -14.67
N ALA A 223 -20.85 -21.86 -13.36
CA ALA A 223 -21.61 -23.00 -12.84
C ALA A 223 -23.11 -22.91 -13.22
N ILE A 224 -23.65 -21.71 -13.35
CA ILE A 224 -25.01 -21.47 -13.85
C ILE A 224 -25.10 -21.81 -15.35
N GLU A 225 -24.11 -21.36 -16.12
CA GLU A 225 -24.01 -21.63 -17.56
C GLU A 225 -23.93 -23.15 -17.82
N GLN A 226 -23.11 -23.84 -17.04
CA GLN A 226 -23.02 -25.30 -17.11
C GLN A 226 -24.38 -25.98 -16.79
N THR A 227 -25.10 -25.49 -15.78
CA THR A 227 -26.43 -26.00 -15.45
C THR A 227 -27.44 -25.78 -16.59
N ILE A 228 -27.44 -24.59 -17.21
CA ILE A 228 -28.28 -24.30 -18.37
C ILE A 228 -27.93 -25.21 -19.55
N TYR A 229 -26.63 -25.34 -19.85
CA TYR A 229 -26.19 -26.23 -20.92
C TYR A 229 -26.64 -27.66 -20.69
N GLU A 230 -26.36 -28.28 -19.54
CA GLU A 230 -26.63 -29.67 -19.26
C GLU A 230 -28.13 -30.01 -19.14
N LYS A 231 -28.93 -29.06 -18.69
CA LYS A 231 -30.34 -29.33 -18.34
C LYS A 231 -31.35 -28.77 -19.34
N LEU A 232 -30.96 -27.82 -20.14
CA LEU A 232 -31.86 -27.13 -21.04
C LEU A 232 -31.43 -27.21 -22.52
N ILE A 233 -30.14 -27.07 -22.81
CA ILE A 233 -29.64 -27.12 -24.19
C ILE A 233 -29.38 -28.56 -24.64
N TYR A 234 -28.51 -29.28 -23.92
CA TYR A 234 -28.08 -30.64 -24.28
C TYR A 234 -29.23 -31.64 -24.41
N PRO A 235 -30.33 -31.62 -23.59
CA PRO A 235 -31.45 -32.53 -23.73
C PRO A 235 -32.40 -32.22 -24.89
N THR A 236 -32.16 -31.16 -25.66
CA THR A 236 -32.97 -30.87 -26.85
C THR A 236 -32.73 -31.93 -27.92
N GLU A 237 -33.79 -32.43 -28.51
CA GLU A 237 -33.74 -33.47 -29.54
C GLU A 237 -32.79 -33.06 -30.69
N GLY A 238 -31.83 -33.90 -31.03
CA GLY A 238 -30.81 -33.70 -32.07
C GLY A 238 -29.54 -32.98 -31.57
N VAL A 239 -29.56 -32.31 -30.39
CA VAL A 239 -28.37 -31.63 -29.86
C VAL A 239 -27.38 -32.65 -29.27
N ASP A 240 -27.83 -33.70 -28.62
CA ASP A 240 -26.99 -34.76 -28.09
C ASP A 240 -26.22 -35.50 -29.20
N GLU A 241 -26.90 -35.84 -30.30
CA GLU A 241 -26.29 -36.41 -31.48
C GLU A 241 -25.30 -35.45 -32.15
N PHE A 242 -25.66 -34.16 -32.27
CA PHE A 242 -24.80 -33.12 -32.82
C PHE A 242 -23.48 -33.02 -32.00
N VAL A 243 -23.57 -32.93 -30.69
CA VAL A 243 -22.40 -32.85 -29.80
C VAL A 243 -21.55 -34.12 -29.86
N ALA A 244 -22.15 -35.29 -30.01
CA ALA A 244 -21.41 -36.55 -30.15
C ALA A 244 -20.59 -36.61 -31.46
N ASN A 245 -21.13 -36.06 -32.54
CA ASN A 245 -20.48 -36.03 -33.84
C ASN A 245 -19.49 -34.86 -33.98
N TYR A 246 -19.79 -33.69 -33.33
CA TYR A 246 -19.07 -32.44 -33.45
C TYR A 246 -18.72 -31.84 -32.09
N PRO A 247 -17.87 -32.51 -31.26
CA PRO A 247 -17.53 -32.06 -29.91
C PRO A 247 -16.84 -30.68 -29.86
N GLN A 248 -16.24 -30.23 -30.96
CA GLN A 248 -15.62 -28.90 -31.08
C GLN A 248 -16.61 -27.73 -30.91
N TYR A 249 -17.93 -27.98 -31.10
CA TYR A 249 -18.96 -26.92 -30.93
C TYR A 249 -19.54 -26.85 -29.52
N VAL A 250 -19.11 -27.71 -28.59
CA VAL A 250 -19.59 -27.67 -27.18
C VAL A 250 -19.40 -26.32 -26.53
N ASP A 251 -18.25 -25.68 -26.77
CA ASP A 251 -17.95 -24.37 -26.18
C ASP A 251 -18.80 -23.26 -26.82
N ALA A 252 -19.20 -23.39 -28.08
CA ALA A 252 -20.16 -22.50 -28.70
C ALA A 252 -21.57 -22.66 -28.10
N LEU A 253 -22.00 -23.87 -27.80
CA LEU A 253 -23.26 -24.12 -27.08
C LEU A 253 -23.24 -23.63 -25.63
N ARG A 254 -22.10 -23.74 -24.94
CA ARG A 254 -21.90 -23.12 -23.60
C ARG A 254 -21.98 -21.61 -23.65
N PHE A 255 -21.50 -21.01 -24.72
CA PHE A 255 -21.66 -19.58 -24.95
C PHE A 255 -23.16 -19.21 -25.13
N GLN A 256 -23.96 -20.03 -25.82
CA GLN A 256 -25.41 -19.81 -25.86
C GLN A 256 -26.04 -19.92 -24.47
N ALA A 257 -25.58 -20.84 -23.61
CA ALA A 257 -26.05 -20.92 -22.21
C ALA A 257 -25.73 -19.62 -21.42
N ARG A 258 -24.58 -19.00 -21.68
CA ARG A 258 -24.24 -17.69 -21.12
C ARG A 258 -25.19 -16.60 -21.59
N LEU A 259 -25.49 -16.52 -22.89
CA LEU A 259 -26.44 -15.53 -23.42
C LEU A 259 -27.84 -15.69 -22.80
N ILE A 260 -28.28 -16.94 -22.60
CA ILE A 260 -29.55 -17.25 -21.92
C ILE A 260 -29.55 -16.75 -20.48
N LYS A 261 -28.46 -16.99 -19.73
CA LYS A 261 -28.29 -16.46 -18.38
C LYS A 261 -28.35 -14.94 -18.36
N GLU A 262 -27.58 -14.30 -19.22
CA GLU A 262 -27.53 -12.83 -19.30
C GLU A 262 -28.91 -12.23 -19.64
N GLU A 263 -29.63 -12.83 -20.59
CA GLU A 263 -30.99 -12.42 -20.96
C GLU A 263 -31.95 -12.57 -19.78
N ALA A 264 -31.89 -13.68 -19.05
CA ALA A 264 -32.78 -13.94 -17.92
C ALA A 264 -32.57 -12.94 -16.76
N TYR A 265 -31.32 -12.61 -16.44
CA TYR A 265 -31.00 -11.70 -15.34
C TYR A 265 -30.95 -10.21 -15.75
N SER A 266 -31.02 -9.88 -17.04
CA SER A 266 -31.06 -8.49 -17.52
C SER A 266 -32.43 -7.86 -17.44
N LYS A 267 -33.50 -8.65 -17.29
CA LYS A 267 -34.90 -8.23 -17.28
C LYS A 267 -35.42 -8.01 -15.86
N ASP A 268 -36.51 -7.29 -15.76
CA ASP A 268 -37.28 -7.26 -14.52
C ASP A 268 -37.59 -8.69 -14.06
N PRO A 269 -37.40 -9.01 -12.76
CA PRO A 269 -37.53 -10.36 -12.22
C PRO A 269 -38.84 -11.07 -12.53
N GLU A 270 -39.92 -10.33 -12.73
CA GLU A 270 -41.23 -10.89 -13.07
C GLU A 270 -41.45 -11.08 -14.60
N THR A 271 -40.49 -10.67 -15.40
CA THR A 271 -40.61 -10.74 -16.87
C THR A 271 -40.27 -12.15 -17.37
N ARG A 272 -41.12 -12.64 -18.28
CA ARG A 272 -40.90 -13.90 -18.98
C ARG A 272 -39.69 -13.82 -19.88
N THR A 273 -38.82 -14.84 -19.80
CA THR A 273 -37.71 -15.03 -20.72
C THR A 273 -38.04 -16.11 -21.73
N LEU A 274 -37.83 -15.81 -23.00
CA LEU A 274 -37.90 -16.78 -24.09
C LEU A 274 -36.69 -16.58 -24.99
N VAL A 275 -35.82 -17.57 -25.03
CA VAL A 275 -34.66 -17.60 -25.93
C VAL A 275 -34.85 -18.75 -26.92
N LYS A 276 -34.67 -18.44 -28.19
CA LYS A 276 -34.70 -19.40 -29.28
C LYS A 276 -33.44 -19.22 -30.14
N PHE A 277 -32.76 -20.30 -30.42
CA PHE A 277 -31.73 -20.32 -31.44
C PHE A 277 -31.72 -21.69 -32.15
N SER A 278 -31.26 -21.74 -33.37
CA SER A 278 -31.00 -22.96 -34.13
C SER A 278 -29.51 -23.25 -34.22
N LEU A 279 -29.13 -24.51 -34.48
CA LEU A 279 -27.73 -24.90 -34.51
C LEU A 279 -26.94 -24.25 -35.64
N ASP A 280 -27.59 -23.69 -36.67
CA ASP A 280 -26.97 -22.82 -37.69
C ASP A 280 -26.22 -21.61 -37.07
N LYS A 281 -26.60 -21.19 -35.86
CA LYS A 281 -25.92 -20.09 -35.14
C LYS A 281 -24.61 -20.50 -34.47
N VAL A 282 -24.32 -21.78 -34.38
CA VAL A 282 -23.12 -22.31 -33.69
C VAL A 282 -22.24 -23.18 -34.57
N MET A 283 -22.68 -23.56 -35.75
CA MET A 283 -21.93 -24.39 -36.69
C MET A 283 -21.69 -23.67 -38.03
N SER A 284 -20.61 -24.02 -38.71
CA SER A 284 -20.28 -23.48 -40.04
C SER A 284 -21.12 -24.15 -41.13
N GLU A 285 -21.51 -23.39 -42.16
CA GLU A 285 -22.11 -23.88 -43.38
C GLU A 285 -21.20 -24.86 -44.15
N GLU A 286 -19.88 -24.83 -43.91
CA GLU A 286 -18.92 -25.79 -44.47
C GLU A 286 -18.93 -27.18 -43.79
N CYS A 287 -19.70 -27.33 -42.71
CA CYS A 287 -19.85 -28.62 -42.00
C CYS A 287 -20.55 -29.65 -42.86
N GLU A 288 -19.99 -30.85 -42.96
CA GLU A 288 -20.49 -31.95 -43.82
C GLU A 288 -21.97 -32.25 -43.61
N ASP A 289 -22.43 -32.23 -42.34
CA ASP A 289 -23.81 -32.50 -41.97
C ASP A 289 -24.65 -31.23 -41.71
N TYR A 290 -24.27 -30.07 -42.28
CA TYR A 290 -24.97 -28.81 -42.02
C TYR A 290 -26.48 -28.91 -42.24
N GLU A 291 -26.94 -29.40 -43.42
CA GLU A 291 -28.36 -29.56 -43.76
C GLU A 291 -29.13 -30.47 -42.79
N LYS A 292 -28.44 -31.33 -42.05
CA LYS A 292 -29.05 -32.23 -41.06
C LYS A 292 -29.37 -31.51 -39.76
N TYR A 293 -28.55 -30.53 -39.36
CA TYR A 293 -28.61 -29.88 -38.05
C TYR A 293 -29.05 -28.41 -38.08
N GLU A 294 -29.04 -27.73 -39.23
CA GLU A 294 -29.35 -26.30 -39.33
C GLU A 294 -30.72 -25.91 -38.74
N ASP A 295 -31.73 -26.78 -38.93
CA ASP A 295 -33.10 -26.57 -38.46
C ASP A 295 -33.36 -27.07 -37.03
N VAL A 296 -32.34 -27.58 -36.32
CA VAL A 296 -32.49 -28.02 -34.92
C VAL A 296 -32.67 -26.83 -34.01
N ASP A 297 -33.87 -26.61 -33.55
CA ASP A 297 -34.29 -25.46 -32.74
C ASP A 297 -34.17 -25.74 -31.24
N VAL A 298 -33.36 -24.95 -30.54
CA VAL A 298 -33.31 -24.92 -29.08
C VAL A 298 -34.25 -23.81 -28.58
N LYS A 299 -35.25 -24.20 -27.77
CA LYS A 299 -36.27 -23.25 -27.24
C LYS A 299 -36.29 -23.34 -25.72
N ILE A 300 -35.82 -22.28 -25.06
CA ILE A 300 -35.76 -22.19 -23.60
C ILE A 300 -36.68 -21.11 -23.11
N LYS A 301 -37.48 -21.42 -22.10
CA LYS A 301 -38.53 -20.52 -21.61
C LYS A 301 -38.60 -20.60 -20.10
N PHE A 302 -38.55 -19.41 -19.48
CA PHE A 302 -38.82 -19.21 -18.06
C PHE A 302 -40.04 -18.27 -17.91
N LYS A 303 -40.92 -18.55 -16.96
CA LYS A 303 -42.03 -17.66 -16.60
C LYS A 303 -41.52 -16.37 -15.97
N ASN A 304 -40.51 -16.49 -15.16
CA ASN A 304 -39.76 -15.42 -14.54
C ASN A 304 -38.36 -15.93 -14.15
N VAL A 305 -37.50 -15.08 -13.66
CA VAL A 305 -36.11 -15.45 -13.29
C VAL A 305 -36.04 -16.41 -12.07
N ASN A 306 -37.07 -16.44 -11.22
CA ASN A 306 -37.09 -17.35 -10.06
C ASN A 306 -37.18 -18.82 -10.49
N GLU A 307 -37.83 -19.13 -11.63
CA GLU A 307 -37.83 -20.49 -12.20
C GLU A 307 -36.41 -20.95 -12.57
N LEU A 308 -35.56 -20.03 -13.07
CA LEU A 308 -34.14 -20.32 -13.30
C LEU A 308 -33.40 -20.49 -11.97
N ASN A 309 -33.66 -19.64 -10.96
CA ASN A 309 -33.04 -19.75 -9.63
C ASN A 309 -33.37 -21.10 -8.98
N GLU A 310 -34.62 -21.56 -9.07
CA GLU A 310 -35.04 -22.88 -8.57
C GLU A 310 -34.35 -24.01 -9.31
N LEU A 311 -34.20 -23.92 -10.63
CA LEU A 311 -33.48 -24.94 -11.42
C LEU A 311 -32.02 -25.04 -10.97
N ILE A 312 -31.35 -23.89 -10.80
CA ILE A 312 -29.94 -23.84 -10.38
C ILE A 312 -29.78 -24.40 -8.98
N GLU A 313 -30.66 -24.01 -8.05
CA GLU A 313 -30.61 -24.47 -6.67
C GLU A 313 -30.86 -25.99 -6.58
N ASN A 314 -31.89 -26.50 -7.28
CA ASN A 314 -32.22 -27.92 -7.28
C ASN A 314 -31.13 -28.81 -7.90
N ARG A 315 -30.26 -28.27 -8.77
CA ARG A 315 -29.26 -29.02 -9.51
C ARG A 315 -27.85 -28.92 -8.98
N SER A 316 -27.47 -27.74 -8.50
CA SER A 316 -26.09 -27.43 -8.10
C SER A 316 -25.95 -26.84 -6.71
N THR A 317 -27.08 -26.61 -6.01
CA THR A 317 -27.08 -25.88 -4.71
C THR A 317 -26.28 -24.57 -4.74
N TYR A 318 -26.27 -23.92 -5.92
CA TYR A 318 -25.38 -22.78 -6.18
C TYR A 318 -25.65 -21.60 -5.24
N ILE A 319 -26.93 -21.27 -5.05
CA ILE A 319 -27.34 -20.14 -4.20
C ILE A 319 -27.06 -20.44 -2.73
N SER A 320 -27.36 -21.68 -2.28
CA SER A 320 -27.01 -22.16 -0.93
C SER A 320 -25.50 -22.14 -0.68
N ARG A 321 -24.70 -22.66 -1.61
CA ARG A 321 -23.22 -22.63 -1.51
C ARG A 321 -22.66 -21.23 -1.47
N MET A 322 -23.26 -20.28 -2.21
CA MET A 322 -22.87 -18.88 -2.16
C MET A 322 -23.14 -18.27 -0.79
N LYS A 323 -24.32 -18.56 -0.20
CA LYS A 323 -24.66 -18.15 1.17
C LYS A 323 -23.68 -18.73 2.19
N GLU A 324 -23.35 -20.01 2.08
CA GLU A 324 -22.36 -20.69 2.94
C GLU A 324 -20.97 -20.04 2.82
N SER A 325 -20.53 -19.69 1.60
CA SER A 325 -19.26 -19.01 1.37
C SER A 325 -19.23 -17.62 2.02
N MET A 326 -20.34 -16.87 1.96
CA MET A 326 -20.45 -15.56 2.64
C MET A 326 -20.39 -15.71 4.17
N ILE A 327 -21.05 -16.73 4.73
CA ILE A 327 -21.04 -17.03 6.17
C ILE A 327 -19.63 -17.45 6.60
N ASP A 328 -18.98 -18.34 5.86
CA ASP A 328 -17.61 -18.77 6.12
C ASP A 328 -16.64 -17.59 6.10
N TYR A 329 -16.74 -16.70 5.10
CA TYR A 329 -15.91 -15.49 5.05
C TYR A 329 -16.14 -14.59 6.25
N ARG A 330 -17.41 -14.33 6.62
CA ARG A 330 -17.77 -13.51 7.78
C ARG A 330 -17.20 -14.08 9.09
N ASP A 331 -17.36 -15.38 9.32
CA ASP A 331 -17.09 -16.00 10.61
C ASP A 331 -15.61 -16.40 10.76
N ASN A 332 -14.99 -16.94 9.70
CA ASN A 332 -13.66 -17.54 9.77
C ASN A 332 -12.54 -16.64 9.23
N HIS A 333 -12.83 -15.76 8.27
CA HIS A 333 -11.80 -14.89 7.68
C HIS A 333 -11.79 -13.48 8.27
N ILE A 334 -12.92 -12.81 8.34
CA ILE A 334 -12.99 -11.52 9.01
C ILE A 334 -13.33 -11.62 10.51
N CYS A 335 -13.53 -12.84 11.03
CA CYS A 335 -13.70 -13.14 12.46
C CYS A 335 -14.77 -12.26 13.14
N GLY A 336 -15.93 -12.09 12.50
CA GLY A 336 -17.03 -11.29 12.99
C GLY A 336 -16.79 -9.78 13.03
N LYS A 337 -15.77 -9.27 12.36
CA LYS A 337 -15.58 -7.82 12.20
C LYS A 337 -16.83 -7.18 11.60
N LYS A 338 -17.20 -6.01 12.14
CA LYS A 338 -18.40 -5.31 11.67
C LYS A 338 -18.22 -4.82 10.25
N VAL A 339 -19.21 -5.11 9.40
CA VAL A 339 -19.31 -4.63 8.03
C VAL A 339 -20.28 -3.45 7.99
N HIS A 340 -19.88 -2.35 7.37
CA HIS A 340 -20.68 -1.13 7.24
C HIS A 340 -21.17 -0.88 5.82
N GLY A 341 -20.65 -1.64 4.85
CA GLY A 341 -21.08 -1.58 3.47
C GLY A 341 -20.44 -2.68 2.62
N VAL A 342 -21.09 -3.01 1.51
CA VAL A 342 -20.57 -3.93 0.49
C VAL A 342 -20.56 -3.23 -0.85
N PHE A 343 -19.45 -3.32 -1.56
CA PHE A 343 -19.31 -2.85 -2.94
C PHE A 343 -19.27 -4.04 -3.88
N LEU A 344 -20.22 -4.09 -4.81
CA LEU A 344 -20.39 -5.18 -5.76
C LEU A 344 -19.65 -4.89 -7.07
N THR A 345 -18.87 -5.85 -7.52
CA THR A 345 -18.18 -5.84 -8.81
C THR A 345 -18.30 -7.19 -9.50
N GLY A 346 -17.91 -7.24 -10.78
CA GLY A 346 -18.13 -8.40 -11.64
C GLY A 346 -19.51 -8.44 -12.27
N GLY A 347 -19.61 -8.86 -13.54
CA GLY A 347 -20.86 -8.84 -14.32
C GLY A 347 -22.00 -9.63 -13.69
N ALA A 348 -21.67 -10.72 -13.02
CA ALA A 348 -22.64 -11.61 -12.38
C ALA A 348 -23.22 -11.06 -11.06
N SER A 349 -22.66 -10.02 -10.49
CA SER A 349 -23.16 -9.39 -9.25
C SER A 349 -24.56 -8.76 -9.40
N ARG A 350 -25.07 -8.62 -10.61
CA ARG A 350 -26.42 -8.13 -10.91
C ARG A 350 -27.54 -9.16 -10.72
N MET A 351 -27.22 -10.40 -10.46
CA MET A 351 -28.25 -11.42 -10.26
C MET A 351 -29.12 -11.08 -9.06
N ASN A 352 -30.44 -11.24 -9.24
CA ASN A 352 -31.46 -10.74 -8.31
C ASN A 352 -31.38 -11.30 -6.88
N PHE A 353 -30.77 -12.45 -6.66
CA PHE A 353 -30.59 -13.06 -5.34
C PHE A 353 -29.36 -12.55 -4.58
N ILE A 354 -28.43 -11.84 -5.21
CA ILE A 354 -27.15 -11.43 -4.60
C ILE A 354 -27.36 -10.42 -3.46
N ILE A 355 -28.07 -9.33 -3.71
CA ILE A 355 -28.31 -8.29 -2.69
C ILE A 355 -29.08 -8.85 -1.49
N PRO A 356 -30.16 -9.63 -1.66
CA PRO A 356 -30.84 -10.28 -0.54
C PRO A 356 -29.93 -11.17 0.31
N LEU A 357 -29.06 -11.98 -0.29
CA LEU A 357 -28.10 -12.82 0.44
C LEU A 357 -27.11 -11.97 1.25
N ILE A 358 -26.55 -10.94 0.64
CA ILE A 358 -25.58 -10.04 1.31
C ILE A 358 -26.23 -9.33 2.50
N THR A 359 -27.42 -8.77 2.31
CA THR A 359 -28.14 -8.06 3.38
C THR A 359 -28.47 -9.00 4.54
N GLU A 360 -28.88 -10.24 4.26
CA GLU A 360 -29.14 -11.25 5.26
C GLU A 360 -27.86 -11.65 6.02
N VAL A 361 -26.80 -12.04 5.29
CA VAL A 361 -25.59 -12.61 5.91
C VAL A 361 -24.82 -11.58 6.71
N PHE A 362 -24.66 -10.37 6.20
CA PHE A 362 -23.87 -9.31 6.84
C PHE A 362 -24.70 -8.34 7.69
N ASN A 363 -26.01 -8.57 7.81
CA ASN A 363 -26.95 -7.73 8.56
C ASN A 363 -26.89 -6.26 8.13
N LEU A 364 -27.07 -6.03 6.83
CA LEU A 364 -27.04 -4.72 6.17
C LEU A 364 -28.42 -4.34 5.62
N SER A 365 -28.65 -3.04 5.44
CA SER A 365 -29.74 -2.56 4.59
C SER A 365 -29.30 -2.55 3.11
N GLU A 366 -30.25 -2.59 2.18
CA GLU A 366 -29.95 -2.50 0.76
C GLU A 366 -29.18 -1.22 0.39
N THR A 367 -29.43 -0.10 1.09
CA THR A 367 -28.72 1.16 0.89
C THR A 367 -27.23 1.12 1.23
N GLN A 368 -26.80 0.11 1.98
CA GLN A 368 -25.38 -0.14 2.33
C GLN A 368 -24.70 -1.09 1.33
N VAL A 369 -25.45 -1.63 0.36
CA VAL A 369 -24.91 -2.43 -0.73
C VAL A 369 -24.90 -1.56 -1.98
N LYS A 370 -23.70 -1.28 -2.48
CA LYS A 370 -23.51 -0.48 -3.70
C LYS A 370 -23.01 -1.36 -4.83
N ILE A 371 -23.61 -1.19 -5.99
CA ILE A 371 -23.12 -1.75 -7.25
C ILE A 371 -22.53 -0.62 -8.08
N ASP A 372 -21.47 -0.87 -8.85
CA ASP A 372 -20.93 0.11 -9.79
C ASP A 372 -21.99 0.41 -10.86
N GLY A 373 -22.46 1.68 -10.89
CA GLY A 373 -23.74 2.09 -11.45
C GLY A 373 -24.08 1.55 -12.83
N ASP A 374 -23.19 1.77 -13.83
CA ASP A 374 -23.52 1.45 -15.22
C ASP A 374 -23.06 0.08 -15.69
N ASN A 375 -21.86 -0.36 -15.28
CA ASN A 375 -21.32 -1.65 -15.67
C ASN A 375 -20.26 -2.19 -14.70
N PRO A 376 -20.63 -3.08 -13.78
CA PRO A 376 -19.70 -3.66 -12.80
C PRO A 376 -18.59 -4.51 -13.43
N SER A 377 -18.71 -4.94 -14.69
CA SER A 377 -17.62 -5.61 -15.43
C SER A 377 -16.47 -4.67 -15.79
N LEU A 378 -16.66 -3.35 -15.67
CA LEU A 378 -15.62 -2.35 -15.96
C LEU A 378 -14.87 -1.86 -14.71
N THR A 379 -15.36 -2.21 -13.52
CA THR A 379 -14.83 -1.73 -12.25
C THR A 379 -13.33 -2.03 -12.11
N ILE A 380 -12.93 -3.25 -12.46
CA ILE A 380 -11.54 -3.70 -12.31
C ILE A 380 -10.63 -2.97 -13.29
N SER A 381 -10.97 -2.90 -14.58
CA SER A 381 -10.14 -2.19 -15.57
C SER A 381 -10.00 -0.69 -15.27
N ARG A 382 -11.06 -0.04 -14.82
CA ARG A 382 -11.05 1.35 -14.33
C ARG A 382 -10.15 1.50 -13.10
N GLY A 383 -10.26 0.57 -12.15
CA GLY A 383 -9.44 0.53 -10.95
C GLY A 383 -7.95 0.34 -11.26
N ILE A 384 -7.62 -0.54 -12.21
CA ILE A 384 -6.25 -0.76 -12.69
C ILE A 384 -5.70 0.52 -13.32
N ALA A 385 -6.46 1.18 -14.19
CA ALA A 385 -6.03 2.43 -14.82
C ALA A 385 -5.78 3.53 -13.78
N SER A 386 -6.72 3.72 -12.82
CA SER A 386 -6.57 4.66 -11.70
C SER A 386 -5.34 4.36 -10.86
N LEU A 387 -5.12 3.09 -10.55
CA LEU A 387 -4.00 2.64 -9.73
C LEU A 387 -2.67 2.87 -10.46
N GLY A 388 -2.62 2.61 -11.77
CA GLY A 388 -1.44 2.90 -12.58
C GLY A 388 -1.10 4.39 -12.66
N VAL A 389 -2.11 5.27 -12.74
CA VAL A 389 -1.90 6.74 -12.64
C VAL A 389 -1.37 7.12 -11.26
N ALA A 390 -1.93 6.54 -10.21
CA ALA A 390 -1.49 6.83 -8.85
C ALA A 390 -0.06 6.32 -8.58
N ASP A 391 0.35 5.21 -9.19
CA ASP A 391 1.73 4.72 -9.17
C ASP A 391 2.66 5.68 -9.91
N ALA A 392 2.27 6.12 -11.10
CA ALA A 392 2.98 7.11 -11.89
C ALA A 392 3.26 8.40 -11.08
N ILE A 393 2.22 8.91 -10.44
CA ILE A 393 2.31 10.10 -9.60
C ILE A 393 3.18 9.83 -8.36
N THR A 394 3.09 8.64 -7.79
CA THR A 394 3.92 8.23 -6.66
C THR A 394 5.41 8.19 -7.01
N ASP A 395 5.77 7.76 -8.20
CA ASP A 395 7.16 7.78 -8.67
C ASP A 395 7.69 9.22 -8.85
N VAL A 396 6.86 10.13 -9.35
CA VAL A 396 7.20 11.57 -9.38
C VAL A 396 7.35 12.13 -7.97
N LEU A 397 6.40 11.82 -7.09
CA LEU A 397 6.44 12.22 -5.69
C LEU A 397 7.72 11.72 -5.00
N VAL A 398 8.06 10.44 -5.16
CA VAL A 398 9.30 9.86 -4.59
C VAL A 398 10.53 10.61 -5.12
N THR A 399 10.59 10.87 -6.41
CA THR A 399 11.70 11.62 -7.02
C THR A 399 11.80 13.05 -6.47
N GLU A 400 10.69 13.73 -6.29
CA GLU A 400 10.66 15.08 -5.71
C GLU A 400 11.02 15.09 -4.22
N LEU A 401 10.56 14.08 -3.47
CA LEU A 401 10.96 13.90 -2.07
C LEU A 401 12.46 13.65 -1.96
N GLU A 402 13.02 12.75 -2.78
CA GLU A 402 14.47 12.48 -2.81
C GLU A 402 15.31 13.71 -3.13
N LYS A 403 14.86 14.57 -4.04
CA LYS A 403 15.52 15.84 -4.34
C LYS A 403 15.45 16.85 -3.19
N LYS A 404 14.34 16.87 -2.46
CA LYS A 404 14.11 17.85 -1.38
C LYS A 404 14.69 17.43 -0.03
N ILE A 405 14.95 16.15 0.20
CA ILE A 405 15.55 15.64 1.43
C ILE A 405 16.83 16.38 1.81
N PRO A 406 17.83 16.56 0.91
CA PRO A 406 19.03 17.28 1.25
C PRO A 406 18.80 18.73 1.64
N LEU A 407 17.70 19.33 1.19
CA LEU A 407 17.32 20.72 1.52
C LEU A 407 16.56 20.78 2.85
N LEU A 408 15.75 19.77 3.17
CA LEU A 408 15.01 19.68 4.43
C LEU A 408 15.92 19.34 5.60
N VAL A 409 17.04 18.65 5.35
CA VAL A 409 18.03 18.27 6.35
C VAL A 409 19.30 19.11 6.17
N ASP A 410 19.21 20.42 6.49
CA ASP A 410 20.41 21.25 6.61
C ASP A 410 21.20 20.82 7.86
N THR A 411 22.16 19.94 7.63
CA THR A 411 23.00 19.38 8.71
C THR A 411 23.79 20.47 9.46
N SER A 412 24.10 21.59 8.83
CA SER A 412 24.79 22.72 9.47
C SER A 412 23.91 23.40 10.51
N GLU A 413 22.66 23.68 10.17
CA GLU A 413 21.70 24.29 11.07
C GLU A 413 21.27 23.33 12.18
N LEU A 414 21.06 22.04 11.84
CA LEU A 414 20.80 21.00 12.82
C LEU A 414 21.93 20.86 13.84
N GLN A 415 23.18 20.91 13.40
CA GLN A 415 24.33 20.89 14.30
C GLN A 415 24.34 22.05 15.28
N LYS A 416 24.10 23.27 14.81
CA LYS A 416 24.04 24.46 15.69
C LYS A 416 22.99 24.29 16.77
N ARG A 417 21.77 23.87 16.40
CA ARG A 417 20.67 23.65 17.36
C ARG A 417 20.98 22.53 18.34
N LEU A 418 21.60 21.44 17.87
CA LEU A 418 22.04 20.34 18.74
C LEU A 418 23.11 20.81 19.72
N ILE A 419 24.14 21.54 19.26
CA ILE A 419 25.22 22.07 20.11
C ILE A 419 24.62 22.91 21.24
N VAL A 420 23.69 23.81 20.93
CA VAL A 420 23.05 24.68 21.93
C VAL A 420 22.28 23.83 22.95
N LYS A 421 21.43 22.89 22.50
CA LYS A 421 20.62 22.01 23.38
C LYS A 421 21.51 21.11 24.26
N LEU A 422 22.56 20.54 23.66
CA LEU A 422 23.51 19.68 24.36
C LEU A 422 24.28 20.47 25.42
N SER A 423 24.76 21.66 25.08
CA SER A 423 25.50 22.50 25.99
C SER A 423 24.65 23.00 27.17
N ASP A 424 23.36 23.31 26.93
CA ASP A 424 22.44 23.73 27.98
C ASP A 424 22.16 22.58 28.97
N GLU A 425 21.88 21.37 28.48
CA GLU A 425 21.59 20.22 29.36
C GLU A 425 22.85 19.76 30.11
N ILE A 426 24.04 19.79 29.48
CA ILE A 426 25.31 19.47 30.16
C ILE A 426 25.61 20.54 31.23
N SER A 427 25.42 21.84 30.93
CA SER A 427 25.57 22.90 31.92
C SER A 427 24.64 22.72 33.11
N SER A 428 23.38 22.38 32.83
CA SER A 428 22.34 22.18 33.86
C SER A 428 22.61 20.94 34.72
N SER A 429 23.00 19.81 34.11
CA SER A 429 23.29 18.57 34.86
C SER A 429 24.61 18.65 35.62
N SER A 430 25.60 19.32 35.06
CA SER A 430 26.87 19.61 35.77
C SER A 430 26.63 20.45 37.01
N TRP A 431 25.78 21.48 36.90
CA TRP A 431 25.42 22.30 38.04
C TRP A 431 24.70 21.47 39.12
N ARG A 432 23.75 20.62 38.79
CA ARG A 432 23.09 19.70 39.74
C ARG A 432 24.12 18.82 40.49
N THR A 433 25.16 18.40 39.79
CA THR A 433 26.26 17.61 40.39
C THR A 433 27.03 18.43 41.41
N VAL A 434 27.32 19.72 41.12
CA VAL A 434 27.94 20.64 42.08
C VAL A 434 27.04 20.88 43.29
N GLU A 435 25.74 21.12 43.09
CA GLU A 435 24.77 21.26 44.20
C GLU A 435 24.75 20.02 45.11
N ASN A 436 24.76 18.80 44.52
CA ASN A 436 24.83 17.54 45.28
C ASN A 436 26.13 17.40 46.07
N ALA A 437 27.25 17.81 45.49
CA ALA A 437 28.54 17.82 46.20
C ALA A 437 28.50 18.80 47.39
N CYS A 438 27.96 20.02 47.20
CA CYS A 438 27.78 20.99 48.24
C CYS A 438 26.86 20.49 49.37
N LEU A 439 25.74 19.84 48.99
CA LEU A 439 24.80 19.26 49.97
C LEU A 439 25.50 18.19 50.80
N SER A 440 26.22 17.27 50.14
CA SER A 440 27.01 16.23 50.80
C SER A 440 28.11 16.80 51.71
N PHE A 441 28.70 17.93 51.32
CA PHE A 441 29.69 18.63 52.15
C PHE A 441 29.04 19.27 53.38
N LYS A 442 27.86 19.90 53.25
CA LYS A 442 27.07 20.51 54.36
C LYS A 442 26.68 19.47 55.41
N THR A 443 26.29 18.27 54.98
CA THR A 443 25.77 17.19 55.85
C THR A 443 26.81 16.20 56.34
N SER A 444 28.10 16.40 56.02
CA SER A 444 29.17 15.51 56.43
C SER A 444 29.36 15.53 57.96
N GLN A 445 29.29 14.35 58.58
CA GLN A 445 29.47 14.18 60.04
C GLN A 445 30.94 13.98 60.45
N LEU A 446 31.90 14.01 59.50
CA LEU A 446 33.32 13.80 59.79
C LEU A 446 33.96 15.06 60.38
N ASP A 447 34.72 14.81 61.45
CA ASP A 447 35.34 15.80 62.29
C ASP A 447 36.39 16.69 61.61
N ILE A 448 36.43 17.91 62.10
CA ILE A 448 37.58 18.81 62.22
C ILE A 448 38.06 19.46 60.90
N ASN A 449 37.87 20.78 60.82
CA ASN A 449 38.53 21.69 59.85
C ASN A 449 38.34 21.35 58.36
N LEU A 450 37.11 20.97 57.96
CA LEU A 450 36.82 20.87 56.52
C LEU A 450 36.78 22.24 55.89
N GLY A 451 37.93 22.58 55.27
CA GLY A 451 38.14 23.84 54.61
C GLY A 451 37.78 23.82 53.15
N MET A 452 38.16 24.89 52.45
CA MET A 452 37.93 25.09 51.04
C MET A 452 38.50 23.97 50.14
N LYS A 453 39.70 23.44 50.51
CA LYS A 453 40.34 22.31 49.78
C LYS A 453 39.50 21.02 49.84
N ASP A 454 38.78 20.82 50.93
CA ASP A 454 37.94 19.65 51.10
C ASP A 454 36.67 19.73 50.30
N LEU A 455 36.06 20.93 50.18
CA LEU A 455 34.95 21.20 49.30
C LEU A 455 35.34 21.03 47.82
N GLU A 456 36.52 21.57 47.43
CA GLU A 456 37.07 21.37 46.09
C GLU A 456 37.28 19.87 45.78
N SER A 457 37.88 19.15 46.69
CA SER A 457 38.08 17.70 46.55
C SER A 457 36.78 16.96 46.42
N LYS A 458 35.73 17.35 47.19
CA LYS A 458 34.39 16.78 47.13
C LYS A 458 33.73 17.02 45.78
N ILE A 459 33.75 18.27 45.30
CA ILE A 459 33.23 18.63 43.97
C ILE A 459 33.97 17.83 42.89
N ARG A 460 35.26 17.66 43.00
CA ARG A 460 36.09 16.90 42.06
C ARG A 460 35.61 15.44 41.99
N ILE A 461 35.42 14.78 43.12
CA ILE A 461 34.93 13.39 43.19
C ILE A 461 33.57 13.24 42.55
N TYR A 462 32.64 14.19 42.80
CA TYR A 462 31.29 14.15 42.22
C TYR A 462 31.34 14.38 40.71
N MET A 463 32.17 15.30 40.23
CA MET A 463 32.35 15.58 38.80
C MET A 463 33.03 14.45 38.06
N ASP A 464 33.97 13.72 38.67
CA ASP A 464 34.57 12.53 38.06
C ASP A 464 33.53 11.42 37.90
N LYS A 465 32.67 11.20 38.90
CA LYS A 465 31.53 10.26 38.80
C LYS A 465 30.53 10.69 37.74
N TYR A 466 30.21 11.99 37.69
CA TYR A 466 29.31 12.54 36.66
C TYR A 466 29.88 12.27 35.26
N LYS A 467 31.15 12.54 35.04
CA LYS A 467 31.85 12.30 33.78
C LYS A 467 31.79 10.83 33.36
N GLU A 468 31.98 9.91 34.30
CA GLU A 468 32.07 8.48 34.02
C GLU A 468 30.69 7.86 33.77
N TYR A 469 29.67 8.23 34.54
CA TYR A 469 28.40 7.51 34.54
C TYR A 469 27.21 8.34 34.03
N GLU A 470 27.14 9.65 34.31
CA GLU A 470 25.97 10.48 34.00
C GLU A 470 26.10 11.22 32.68
N LEU A 471 27.26 11.79 32.37
CA LEU A 471 27.49 12.56 31.16
C LEU A 471 27.19 11.78 29.86
N PRO A 472 27.60 10.50 29.70
CA PRO A 472 27.23 9.72 28.53
C PRO A 472 25.72 9.54 28.39
N ARG A 473 25.00 9.37 29.50
CA ARG A 473 23.53 9.25 29.51
C ARG A 473 22.84 10.57 29.14
N VAL A 474 23.34 11.68 29.65
CA VAL A 474 22.85 13.02 29.29
C VAL A 474 23.00 13.25 27.78
N ILE A 475 24.17 12.95 27.23
CA ILE A 475 24.43 13.11 25.78
C ILE A 475 23.48 12.21 24.98
N SER A 476 23.33 10.95 25.36
CA SER A 476 22.43 10.00 24.68
C SER A 476 20.98 10.45 24.71
N ASN A 477 20.50 10.90 25.86
CA ASN A 477 19.12 11.38 26.01
C ASN A 477 18.84 12.61 25.18
N VAL A 478 19.74 13.60 25.21
CA VAL A 478 19.61 14.83 24.40
C VAL A 478 19.59 14.50 22.92
N PHE A 479 20.47 13.61 22.48
CA PHE A 479 20.55 13.19 21.08
C PHE A 479 19.26 12.51 20.64
N ASN A 480 18.77 11.54 21.40
CA ASN A 480 17.54 10.79 21.09
C ASN A 480 16.31 11.71 21.03
N GLU A 481 16.18 12.61 22.01
CA GLU A 481 15.09 13.59 22.04
C GLU A 481 15.18 14.57 20.87
N PHE A 482 16.39 15.05 20.56
CA PHE A 482 16.63 15.95 19.44
C PHE A 482 16.25 15.31 18.12
N LEU A 483 16.75 14.09 17.83
CA LEU A 483 16.44 13.35 16.61
C LEU A 483 14.95 13.06 16.48
N LYS A 484 14.27 12.73 17.57
CA LYS A 484 12.83 12.51 17.55
C LYS A 484 12.07 13.76 17.15
N ASN A 485 12.39 14.91 17.76
CA ASN A 485 11.73 16.19 17.46
C ASN A 485 11.99 16.64 16.02
N GLU A 486 13.23 16.49 15.54
CA GLU A 486 13.57 16.82 14.16
C GLU A 486 12.95 15.87 13.15
N SER A 487 12.77 14.60 13.50
CA SER A 487 12.03 13.63 12.66
C SER A 487 10.57 14.02 12.49
N ASP A 488 9.94 14.56 13.53
CA ASP A 488 8.57 15.08 13.44
C ASP A 488 8.50 16.34 12.56
N ASN A 489 9.49 17.23 12.64
CA ASN A 489 9.58 18.39 11.75
C ASN A 489 9.74 17.97 10.28
N VAL A 490 10.63 17.02 10.00
CA VAL A 490 10.82 16.46 8.65
C VAL A 490 9.53 15.81 8.16
N ARG A 491 8.82 15.04 9.01
CA ARG A 491 7.52 14.44 8.67
C ARG A 491 6.48 15.48 8.26
N ILE A 492 6.38 16.58 9.00
CA ILE A 492 5.44 17.67 8.70
C ILE A 492 5.74 18.26 7.31
N GLU A 493 7.00 18.52 7.00
CA GLU A 493 7.39 19.06 5.70
C GLU A 493 7.19 18.04 4.56
N LEU A 494 7.48 16.77 4.80
CA LEU A 494 7.19 15.71 3.84
C LEU A 494 5.68 15.59 3.58
N ASN A 495 4.84 15.67 4.60
CA ASN A 495 3.39 15.61 4.45
C ASN A 495 2.83 16.81 3.66
N LYS A 496 3.43 17.99 3.73
CA LYS A 496 3.06 19.11 2.85
C LYS A 496 3.31 18.78 1.37
N ILE A 497 4.42 18.12 1.07
CA ILE A 497 4.75 17.69 -0.29
C ILE A 497 3.82 16.57 -0.72
N ILE A 498 3.61 15.58 0.14
CA ILE A 498 2.73 14.44 -0.12
C ILE A 498 1.30 14.92 -0.39
N SER A 499 0.77 15.83 0.41
CA SER A 499 -0.59 16.36 0.23
C SER A 499 -0.80 17.08 -1.10
N TYR A 500 0.27 17.65 -1.68
CA TYR A 500 0.23 18.27 -2.99
C TYR A 500 0.11 17.25 -4.13
N TYR A 501 0.87 16.13 -4.06
CA TYR A 501 0.88 15.10 -5.12
C TYR A 501 -0.13 13.98 -4.90
N ALA A 502 -0.45 13.66 -3.65
CA ALA A 502 -1.32 12.55 -3.26
C ALA A 502 -2.23 12.95 -2.08
N PRO A 503 -3.27 13.79 -2.30
CA PRO A 503 -4.18 14.24 -1.26
C PRO A 503 -4.83 13.06 -0.53
N GLY A 504 -4.96 13.21 0.79
CA GLY A 504 -5.51 12.15 1.66
C GLY A 504 -4.50 11.09 2.06
N ARG A 505 -3.26 11.17 1.58
CA ARG A 505 -2.14 10.35 2.06
C ARG A 505 -1.26 11.17 2.99
N GLU A 506 -0.76 10.52 4.01
CA GLU A 506 0.17 11.12 4.95
C GLU A 506 1.06 10.06 5.59
N ILE A 507 2.25 10.45 5.97
CA ILE A 507 3.09 9.69 6.90
C ILE A 507 2.53 9.98 8.30
N LYS A 508 1.74 9.07 8.86
CA LYS A 508 1.00 9.30 10.12
C LYS A 508 1.90 9.33 11.35
N ASN A 509 2.93 8.49 11.38
CA ASN A 509 3.86 8.48 12.52
C ASN A 509 5.17 7.80 12.16
N ILE A 510 6.27 8.51 12.32
CA ILE A 510 7.60 7.94 12.12
C ILE A 510 7.97 6.99 13.27
N ALA A 511 7.37 7.17 14.44
CA ALA A 511 7.77 6.48 15.68
C ALA A 511 6.77 5.46 16.23
N THR A 512 5.53 5.35 15.72
CA THR A 512 4.46 4.61 16.41
C THR A 512 3.61 3.67 15.55
N THR A 513 3.86 3.53 14.26
CA THR A 513 3.07 2.58 13.45
C THR A 513 3.43 1.14 13.79
N LYS A 514 2.57 0.51 14.59
CA LYS A 514 2.47 -0.95 14.71
C LYS A 514 1.88 -1.53 13.42
N ILE A 515 2.61 -1.44 12.32
CA ILE A 515 2.37 -2.29 11.16
C ILE A 515 3.21 -3.55 11.38
N SER A 516 2.64 -4.71 11.14
CA SER A 516 3.36 -5.99 11.20
C SER A 516 4.61 -5.92 10.32
N GLY A 517 5.77 -5.73 10.95
CA GLY A 517 7.06 -5.44 10.32
C GLY A 517 7.75 -4.16 10.85
N SER A 518 7.01 -3.21 11.44
CA SER A 518 7.55 -1.91 11.89
C SER A 518 8.33 -1.98 13.21
N SER A 519 8.16 -3.03 14.01
CA SER A 519 8.96 -3.20 15.24
C SER A 519 10.46 -3.35 14.95
N ALA A 520 10.81 -3.96 13.82
CA ALA A 520 12.20 -4.11 13.40
C ALA A 520 12.80 -2.77 12.95
N ILE A 521 12.03 -1.94 12.24
CA ILE A 521 12.47 -0.62 11.74
C ILE A 521 12.65 0.36 12.90
N ASN A 522 11.68 0.42 13.83
CA ASN A 522 11.79 1.29 15.01
C ASN A 522 12.93 0.86 15.94
N ASN A 523 13.16 -0.45 16.11
CA ASN A 523 14.30 -0.95 16.86
C ASN A 523 15.63 -0.62 16.17
N GLU A 524 15.67 -0.64 14.85
CA GLU A 524 16.87 -0.29 14.09
C GLU A 524 17.16 1.21 14.12
N LEU A 525 16.12 2.05 14.01
CA LEU A 525 16.25 3.50 14.16
C LEU A 525 16.67 3.90 15.58
N ASN A 526 16.11 3.28 16.61
CA ASN A 526 16.53 3.49 17.99
C ASN A 526 17.97 3.04 18.21
N LYS A 527 18.38 1.87 17.70
CA LYS A 527 19.78 1.41 17.73
C LYS A 527 20.72 2.39 17.01
N MET A 528 20.32 2.95 15.87
CA MET A 528 21.12 3.95 15.18
C MET A 528 21.26 5.23 16.01
N ALA A 529 20.18 5.71 16.63
CA ALA A 529 20.21 6.87 17.51
C ALA A 529 21.09 6.63 18.74
N GLU A 530 21.00 5.45 19.35
CA GLU A 530 21.86 5.03 20.46
C GLU A 530 23.33 4.94 20.04
N ASN A 531 23.62 4.34 18.89
CA ASN A 531 24.98 4.27 18.35
C ASN A 531 25.58 5.65 18.06
N ILE A 532 24.77 6.57 17.48
CA ILE A 532 25.20 7.95 17.23
C ILE A 532 25.51 8.64 18.55
N ALA A 533 24.63 8.50 19.55
CA ALA A 533 24.81 9.07 20.87
C ALA A 533 26.06 8.50 21.56
N GLU A 534 26.33 7.20 21.46
CA GLU A 534 27.52 6.55 22.03
C GLU A 534 28.82 7.02 21.36
N ILE A 535 28.84 7.10 20.01
CA ILE A 535 30.00 7.61 19.26
C ILE A 535 30.26 9.08 19.63
N CYS A 536 29.23 9.91 19.71
CA CYS A 536 29.35 11.29 20.12
C CYS A 536 29.84 11.41 21.57
N ALA A 537 29.32 10.57 22.49
CA ALA A 537 29.77 10.54 23.88
C ALA A 537 31.25 10.16 23.99
N LYS A 538 31.71 9.13 23.26
CA LYS A 538 33.11 8.71 23.25
C LYS A 538 34.06 9.81 22.74
N ASN A 539 33.70 10.47 21.64
CA ASN A 539 34.56 11.46 20.99
C ASN A 539 34.56 12.82 21.70
N THR A 540 33.47 13.18 22.38
CA THR A 540 33.29 14.50 23.03
C THR A 540 33.56 14.51 24.53
N THR A 541 33.56 13.35 25.20
CA THR A 541 33.73 13.27 26.65
C THR A 541 35.07 13.90 27.11
N SER A 542 36.14 13.76 26.33
CA SER A 542 37.44 14.37 26.67
C SER A 542 37.40 15.89 26.51
N THR A 543 36.76 16.40 25.45
CA THR A 543 36.62 17.85 25.18
C THR A 543 35.68 18.50 26.19
N ILE A 544 34.50 17.92 26.42
CA ILE A 544 33.53 18.37 27.42
C ILE A 544 34.15 18.36 28.81
N SER A 545 34.90 17.31 29.16
CA SER A 545 35.59 17.21 30.43
C SER A 545 36.59 18.31 30.63
N LYS A 546 37.41 18.65 29.59
CA LYS A 546 38.40 19.74 29.68
C LYS A 546 37.68 21.08 29.86
N VAL A 547 36.60 21.32 29.14
CA VAL A 547 35.78 22.53 29.27
C VAL A 547 35.17 22.65 30.65
N LEU A 548 34.57 21.57 31.18
CA LEU A 548 34.00 21.58 32.53
C LEU A 548 35.04 21.85 33.59
N TRP A 549 36.24 21.27 33.48
CA TRP A 549 37.33 21.50 34.42
C TRP A 549 37.93 22.91 34.25
N ALA A 550 38.04 23.43 33.02
CA ALA A 550 38.52 24.82 32.81
C ALA A 550 37.53 25.82 33.38
N ALA A 551 36.22 25.69 33.06
CA ALA A 551 35.19 26.57 33.55
C ALA A 551 35.02 26.53 35.07
N LEU A 552 35.01 25.31 35.64
CA LEU A 552 34.96 25.10 37.09
C LEU A 552 36.26 25.57 37.74
N GLY A 553 37.43 25.31 37.14
CA GLY A 553 38.74 25.75 37.65
C GLY A 553 38.89 27.25 37.70
N ILE A 554 38.54 27.98 36.62
CA ILE A 554 38.57 29.43 36.57
C ILE A 554 37.63 30.03 37.63
N PHE A 555 36.42 29.45 37.76
CA PHE A 555 35.46 29.90 38.73
C PHE A 555 35.91 29.59 40.18
N LEU A 556 36.33 28.33 40.45
CA LEU A 556 36.80 27.93 41.77
C LEU A 556 37.99 28.79 42.18
N TRP A 557 38.94 29.04 41.27
CA TRP A 557 40.09 29.92 41.55
C TRP A 557 39.68 31.39 41.78
N GLY A 558 38.77 31.94 40.94
CA GLY A 558 38.23 33.26 41.10
C GLY A 558 37.42 33.42 42.39
N ALA A 559 36.49 32.51 42.66
CA ALA A 559 35.73 32.46 43.90
C ALA A 559 36.63 32.20 45.13
N PHE A 560 37.67 31.38 44.98
CA PHE A 560 38.62 31.11 46.04
C PHE A 560 39.45 32.35 46.38
N ALA A 561 39.91 33.13 45.39
CA ALA A 561 40.60 34.37 45.62
C ALA A 561 39.72 35.38 46.38
N ILE A 562 38.48 35.57 45.93
CA ILE A 562 37.51 36.48 46.56
C ILE A 562 37.16 35.99 47.97
N ILE A 563 36.92 34.72 48.17
CA ILE A 563 36.57 34.11 49.46
C ILE A 563 37.77 34.14 50.39
N TYR A 564 38.99 33.86 49.90
CA TYR A 564 40.22 33.90 50.66
C TYR A 564 40.50 35.31 51.18
N TYR A 565 40.34 36.34 50.36
CA TYR A 565 40.50 37.73 50.77
C TYR A 565 39.35 38.20 51.70
N ALA A 566 38.11 37.74 51.51
CA ALA A 566 36.99 38.05 52.40
C ALA A 566 37.08 37.38 53.77
N ILE A 567 37.64 36.16 53.84
CA ILE A 567 37.87 35.45 55.10
C ILE A 567 39.07 36.03 55.85
N LYS A 568 40.09 36.50 55.14
CA LYS A 568 41.28 37.13 55.75
C LYS A 568 40.99 38.48 56.37
N GLY A 569 39.92 39.20 55.90
CA GLY A 569 39.46 40.48 56.39
C GLY A 569 38.51 40.46 57.62
N VAL A 570 37.99 39.30 57.98
CA VAL A 570 37.03 39.17 59.10
C VAL A 570 37.55 38.13 60.10
N VAL A 571 37.99 38.59 61.25
CA VAL A 571 38.37 37.72 62.38
C VAL A 571 37.11 36.95 62.86
N ASN A 572 37.00 35.68 62.44
CA ASN A 572 35.90 34.82 62.83
C ASN A 572 36.36 33.79 63.86
N LEU A 573 36.61 34.23 65.11
CA LEU A 573 37.01 33.39 66.21
C LEU A 573 35.86 32.61 66.87
N PHE A 574 34.61 32.78 66.41
CA PHE A 574 33.42 32.23 67.13
C PHE A 574 32.34 31.60 66.26
N ARG A 575 32.61 31.24 65.03
CA ARG A 575 31.61 30.50 64.19
C ARG A 575 31.88 29.01 64.18
N SER A 576 30.81 28.19 64.37
CA SER A 576 30.95 26.74 64.27
C SER A 576 31.38 26.31 62.88
N GLU A 577 32.08 25.20 62.79
CA GLU A 577 32.49 24.60 61.48
C GLU A 577 31.31 24.33 60.54
N GLU A 578 30.16 24.00 61.08
CA GLU A 578 28.91 23.83 60.34
C GLU A 578 28.48 25.17 59.67
N THR A 579 28.58 26.27 60.40
CA THR A 579 28.23 27.61 59.87
C THR A 579 29.18 28.01 58.73
N LYS A 580 30.47 27.74 58.86
CA LYS A 580 31.47 27.98 57.82
C LYS A 580 31.19 27.19 56.58
N ARG A 581 30.84 25.89 56.71
CA ARG A 581 30.44 25.02 55.59
C ARG A 581 29.22 25.53 54.86
N LYS A 582 28.18 25.94 55.56
CA LYS A 582 26.97 26.49 55.01
C LYS A 582 27.24 27.78 54.24
N GLU A 583 28.07 28.66 54.77
CA GLU A 583 28.43 29.95 54.10
C GLU A 583 29.25 29.71 52.82
N LEU A 584 30.22 28.77 52.84
CA LEU A 584 30.98 28.41 51.65
C LEU A 584 30.08 27.89 50.51
N CYS A 585 29.19 26.97 50.81
CA CYS A 585 28.26 26.45 49.83
C CYS A 585 27.28 27.50 49.33
N LYS A 586 26.79 28.38 50.25
CA LYS A 586 25.90 29.48 49.85
C LYS A 586 26.53 30.41 48.84
N LYS A 587 27.81 30.76 49.01
CA LYS A 587 28.51 31.59 48.03
C LYS A 587 28.61 30.94 46.63
N ILE A 588 28.80 29.64 46.56
CA ILE A 588 28.77 28.89 45.28
C ILE A 588 27.35 28.92 44.69
N GLU A 589 26.33 28.78 45.53
CA GLU A 589 24.91 28.86 45.13
C GLU A 589 24.54 30.26 44.60
N ASP A 590 25.03 31.32 45.24
CA ASP A 590 24.82 32.73 44.82
C ASP A 590 25.40 33.01 43.43
N GLU A 591 26.47 32.31 43.03
CA GLU A 591 27.13 32.43 41.71
C GLU A 591 26.61 31.46 40.64
N LYS A 592 25.55 30.75 40.94
CA LYS A 592 24.95 29.68 40.09
C LYS A 592 24.81 30.11 38.62
N TYR A 593 24.22 31.30 38.37
CA TYR A 593 23.92 31.74 37.02
C TYR A 593 25.20 32.06 36.24
N VAL A 594 26.20 32.65 36.91
CA VAL A 594 27.49 32.95 36.29
C VAL A 594 28.23 31.69 35.92
N ILE A 595 28.26 30.69 36.81
CA ILE A 595 28.91 29.41 36.57
C ILE A 595 28.23 28.67 35.41
N LYS A 596 26.92 28.54 35.44
CA LYS A 596 26.17 27.87 34.37
C LYS A 596 26.37 28.58 33.02
N SER A 597 26.31 29.89 32.98
CA SER A 597 26.52 30.68 31.75
C SER A 597 27.94 30.51 31.20
N ASN A 598 28.96 30.47 32.05
CA ASN A 598 30.33 30.26 31.63
C ASN A 598 30.53 28.84 31.06
N ILE A 599 29.97 27.79 31.73
CA ILE A 599 30.01 26.41 31.24
C ILE A 599 29.28 26.33 29.90
N LEU A 600 28.10 26.90 29.79
CA LEU A 600 27.28 26.90 28.56
C LEU A 600 28.04 27.54 27.39
N ASN A 601 28.55 28.77 27.56
CA ASN A 601 29.22 29.49 26.51
C ASN A 601 30.51 28.81 26.05
N GLU A 602 31.29 28.29 27.00
CA GLU A 602 32.53 27.59 26.68
C GLU A 602 32.24 26.24 25.96
N LEU A 603 31.20 25.51 26.36
CA LEU A 603 30.77 24.31 25.66
C LEU A 603 30.34 24.61 24.22
N ILE A 604 29.50 25.62 24.02
CA ILE A 604 29.08 26.04 22.68
C ILE A 604 30.30 26.39 21.82
N ASN A 605 31.24 27.16 22.35
CA ASN A 605 32.44 27.55 21.65
C ASN A 605 33.30 26.33 21.25
N GLN A 606 33.63 25.48 22.21
CA GLN A 606 34.49 24.30 21.99
C GLN A 606 33.84 23.26 21.07
N LEU A 607 32.54 22.97 21.21
CA LEU A 607 31.83 22.04 20.33
C LEU A 607 31.69 22.61 18.91
N THR A 608 31.51 23.93 18.78
CA THR A 608 31.48 24.61 17.48
C THR A 608 32.83 24.58 16.77
N LEU A 609 33.92 24.64 17.49
CA LEU A 609 35.27 24.55 16.94
C LEU A 609 35.74 23.13 16.68
N ASN A 610 35.12 22.11 17.31
CA ASN A 610 35.53 20.73 17.19
C ASN A 610 35.10 20.12 15.83
N THR A 611 36.07 20.04 14.91
CA THR A 611 35.86 19.54 13.55
C THR A 611 35.48 18.04 13.50
N GLU A 612 36.05 17.22 14.39
CA GLU A 612 35.75 15.79 14.47
C GLU A 612 34.29 15.57 14.92
N PHE A 613 33.86 16.25 16.00
CA PHE A 613 32.48 16.19 16.46
C PHE A 613 31.51 16.59 15.34
N LYS A 614 31.76 17.73 14.66
CA LYS A 614 30.90 18.19 13.57
C LYS A 614 30.81 17.22 12.41
N SER A 615 31.95 16.63 12.03
CA SER A 615 31.99 15.64 10.94
C SER A 615 31.18 14.38 11.28
N VAL A 616 31.38 13.82 12.47
CA VAL A 616 30.66 12.63 12.95
C VAL A 616 29.16 12.91 13.05
N VAL A 617 28.78 14.02 13.66
CA VAL A 617 27.35 14.40 13.81
C VAL A 617 26.70 14.61 12.44
N SER A 618 27.37 15.33 11.52
CA SER A 618 26.83 15.60 10.19
C SER A 618 26.60 14.32 9.38
N SER A 619 27.61 13.43 9.35
CA SER A 619 27.49 12.17 8.62
C SER A 619 26.36 11.30 9.17
N ASN A 620 26.35 11.10 10.48
CA ASN A 620 25.35 10.23 11.11
C ASN A 620 23.93 10.80 11.02
N MET A 621 23.73 12.12 11.17
CA MET A 621 22.43 12.77 10.96
C MET A 621 21.95 12.58 9.52
N LYS A 622 22.82 12.80 8.56
CA LYS A 622 22.50 12.63 7.14
C LYS A 622 22.06 11.18 6.85
N ASP A 623 22.79 10.21 7.34
CA ASP A 623 22.48 8.80 7.17
C ASP A 623 21.17 8.40 7.87
N TYR A 624 20.95 8.90 9.08
CA TYR A 624 19.71 8.70 9.83
C TYR A 624 18.49 9.23 9.07
N PHE A 625 18.52 10.51 8.64
CA PHE A 625 17.38 11.11 7.95
C PHE A 625 17.16 10.50 6.55
N ASN A 626 18.23 10.15 5.83
CA ASN A 626 18.10 9.47 4.54
C ASN A 626 17.41 8.10 4.70
N LYS A 627 17.79 7.33 5.72
CA LYS A 627 17.16 6.04 6.00
C LYS A 627 15.72 6.24 6.45
N LEU A 628 15.47 7.17 7.37
CA LEU A 628 14.14 7.52 7.84
C LEU A 628 13.18 7.83 6.69
N VAL A 629 13.60 8.68 5.76
CA VAL A 629 12.78 9.08 4.63
C VAL A 629 12.55 7.92 3.67
N LYS A 630 13.61 7.15 3.33
CA LYS A 630 13.48 5.97 2.45
C LYS A 630 12.50 4.93 2.99
N GLU A 631 12.52 4.68 4.28
CA GLU A 631 11.59 3.72 4.91
C GLU A 631 10.14 4.25 4.94
N ASN A 632 9.96 5.55 5.16
CA ASN A 632 8.62 6.14 5.22
C ASN A 632 8.03 6.42 3.83
N ILE A 633 8.83 6.68 2.81
CA ILE A 633 8.39 6.77 1.41
C ILE A 633 7.72 5.45 0.96
N LYS A 634 8.17 4.30 1.46
CA LYS A 634 7.51 3.01 1.17
C LYS A 634 6.05 2.98 1.61
N GLN A 635 5.67 3.74 2.66
CA GLN A 635 4.27 3.83 3.13
C GLN A 635 3.38 4.64 2.18
N VAL A 636 3.96 5.51 1.37
CA VAL A 636 3.23 6.33 0.39
C VAL A 636 3.07 5.58 -0.93
N ARG A 637 3.92 4.59 -1.21
CA ARG A 637 3.81 3.77 -2.42
C ARG A 637 2.57 2.91 -2.38
N ILE A 638 1.86 2.88 -3.50
CA ILE A 638 0.82 1.87 -3.73
C ILE A 638 1.55 0.54 -3.93
N PRO A 639 1.15 -0.53 -3.24
CA PRO A 639 1.74 -1.83 -3.49
C PRO A 639 1.32 -2.34 -4.86
N ILE A 640 2.12 -2.03 -5.88
CA ILE A 640 2.09 -2.64 -7.21
C ILE A 640 3.11 -3.76 -7.21
N GLU A 641 2.67 -4.92 -7.66
CA GLU A 641 3.46 -6.14 -7.69
C GLU A 641 4.18 -6.30 -9.02
#